data_291ab5d186224c6c3677bcc144beb5eb
#
_entry.id   291ab5d186224c6c3677bcc144beb5eb
#
_cell.length_a   1.000
_cell.length_b   1.000
_cell.length_c   1.000
_cell.angle_alpha   90.00
_cell.angle_beta   90.00
_cell.angle_gamma   90.00
#
_symmetry.space_group_name_H-M   'P 1'
#
loop_
_entity.id
_entity.type
_entity.pdbx_description
1 polymer ?
#
loop_
_entity_poly.entity_id
_entity_poly.type
_entity_poly.pdbx_seq_one_letter_code
_entity_poly.pdbx_strand_id
1 'polypeptide(L)'
;MARDLKFTRNIGIMAHIDAGKTTTSERILYYTGKTHKIGEVHEGAATMDWMVQEQERGITITSAATTAFWHYRGDTYQINLIDTPGHVDFTVEVERSLRVLDGTVATFCAVGRVQPQSETVWRQADKYGVPKIAYVNKMDRVGADFLAVVEEIKTKLGARAVPICLPIGAEDKFEGIIDLIANKAIYYDGGEELVNYEIREIPENMKAEAAAWREKLVEAAADYDDTLMEKFFEDPDSITEDELIAALRKATIDMSIVPACCGSSFKNKGVQFLLDAVMRYLPSPLDIPSIKGTNPKTGEEEVRHPSAKEPFCALVFKIATDPFVGRLAFLRAYSGHLDAGSYVLNTRSDKKERVARLYQMHSNKQNPIDFVEAGDICAAVGFKDLRTGDTICVDTNPITLESMEFPDPVIGLAVEPKTQKDLDKLGIALAKLAEEDPTFTVKSDHETGQTVISGMGELHLDIIVDRLRREFGVDINQGAPQVNYKEAITVPVQHREVFKKQSGGRGKFADIIVEVAPADEGQTGLQFIDEVKGGNVPKEFIPSVEKGFKSAMANGVLAGYEVPSLKVTLKDGPFHPVDSDQLSFEICARMAFRHACPKAKPVLLEPIMSLEVVTPEDYMGDIVGDLNRRRGQVTAMDSTVGARIVKAFVPLAEQFGYVTVLRTISSGRATSTMTFDHYAEVPASLAKDIIEKSGYKVPEEE
;
A
#
# COMPACT_ATOMS: atom_id res chain seq x y z
N MET A 1 -2.67 15.69 -31.85
CA MET A 1 -1.68 16.64 -31.29
C MET A 1 -1.05 15.96 -30.10
N ALA A 2 0.27 16.03 -29.96
CA ALA A 2 0.91 15.52 -28.74
C ALA A 2 0.34 16.28 -27.54
N ARG A 3 -0.06 15.53 -26.52
CA ARG A 3 -0.65 16.07 -25.29
C ARG A 3 0.45 16.77 -24.46
N ASP A 4 0.17 17.95 -23.95
CA ASP A 4 1.07 18.65 -23.06
C ASP A 4 0.90 18.11 -21.63
N LEU A 5 1.91 17.40 -21.13
CA LEU A 5 1.89 16.73 -19.83
C LEU A 5 1.72 17.70 -18.65
N LYS A 6 2.02 18.99 -18.82
CA LYS A 6 1.78 20.01 -17.77
C LYS A 6 0.30 20.08 -17.34
N PHE A 7 -0.61 19.68 -18.21
CA PHE A 7 -2.05 19.64 -17.95
C PHE A 7 -2.54 18.26 -17.49
N THR A 8 -1.65 17.39 -17.04
CA THR A 8 -2.02 16.09 -16.47
C THR A 8 -1.85 16.11 -14.96
N ARG A 9 -2.79 15.48 -14.25
CA ARG A 9 -2.72 15.26 -12.81
C ARG A 9 -3.03 13.80 -12.52
N ASN A 10 -2.07 13.07 -11.98
CA ASN A 10 -2.26 11.70 -11.50
C ASN A 10 -2.40 11.78 -9.99
N ILE A 11 -3.61 11.72 -9.51
CA ILE A 11 -3.93 11.98 -8.10
C ILE A 11 -4.66 10.82 -7.45
N GLY A 12 -4.37 10.63 -6.16
CA GLY A 12 -5.13 9.74 -5.30
C GLY A 12 -5.94 10.51 -4.27
N ILE A 13 -7.00 9.90 -3.77
CA ILE A 13 -7.69 10.37 -2.57
C ILE A 13 -7.42 9.38 -1.47
N MET A 14 -6.75 9.84 -0.41
CA MET A 14 -6.48 9.07 0.80
C MET A 14 -7.26 9.63 1.98
N ALA A 15 -7.76 8.76 2.83
CA ALA A 15 -8.54 9.15 3.99
C ALA A 15 -8.63 7.99 4.98
N HIS A 16 -8.94 8.30 6.25
CA HIS A 16 -9.44 7.29 7.18
C HIS A 16 -10.87 6.86 6.81
N ILE A 17 -11.32 5.76 7.40
CA ILE A 17 -12.70 5.27 7.28
C ILE A 17 -13.67 6.39 7.69
N ASP A 18 -14.74 6.55 6.94
CA ASP A 18 -15.79 7.55 7.17
C ASP A 18 -15.37 9.04 7.06
N ALA A 19 -14.17 9.38 6.55
CA ALA A 19 -13.85 10.77 6.25
C ALA A 19 -14.63 11.35 5.05
N GLY A 20 -15.27 10.48 4.27
CA GLY A 20 -16.02 10.84 3.06
C GLY A 20 -15.20 10.78 1.80
N LYS A 21 -14.23 9.88 1.75
CA LYS A 21 -13.35 9.63 0.58
C LYS A 21 -14.17 9.35 -0.69
N THR A 22 -14.94 8.26 -0.69
CA THR A 22 -15.75 7.84 -1.85
C THR A 22 -16.76 8.94 -2.24
N THR A 23 -17.39 9.60 -1.27
CA THR A 23 -18.29 10.74 -1.53
C THR A 23 -17.55 11.87 -2.27
N THR A 24 -16.31 12.17 -1.87
CA THR A 24 -15.49 13.20 -2.53
C THR A 24 -15.10 12.77 -3.94
N SER A 25 -14.70 11.50 -4.14
CA SER A 25 -14.42 10.93 -5.46
C SER A 25 -15.63 11.03 -6.39
N GLU A 26 -16.81 10.62 -5.92
CA GLU A 26 -18.06 10.70 -6.69
C GLU A 26 -18.42 12.15 -7.07
N ARG A 27 -18.21 13.12 -6.18
CA ARG A 27 -18.45 14.54 -6.50
C ARG A 27 -17.46 15.09 -7.53
N ILE A 28 -16.19 14.67 -7.46
CA ILE A 28 -15.20 15.00 -8.49
C ILE A 28 -15.65 14.46 -9.85
N LEU A 29 -16.10 13.19 -9.92
CA LEU A 29 -16.59 12.59 -11.16
C LEU A 29 -17.86 13.30 -11.70
N TYR A 30 -18.72 13.71 -10.81
CA TYR A 30 -19.94 14.44 -11.17
C TYR A 30 -19.62 15.82 -11.76
N TYR A 31 -18.81 16.64 -11.09
CA TYR A 31 -18.42 17.96 -11.56
C TYR A 31 -17.58 17.94 -12.83
N THR A 32 -16.84 16.87 -13.06
CA THR A 32 -16.08 16.66 -14.32
C THR A 32 -16.94 16.06 -15.44
N GLY A 33 -18.25 15.87 -15.22
CA GLY A 33 -19.20 15.37 -16.25
C GLY A 33 -19.01 13.88 -16.59
N LYS A 34 -18.27 13.13 -15.79
CA LYS A 34 -18.08 11.68 -16.00
C LYS A 34 -19.28 10.85 -15.56
N THR A 35 -20.01 11.30 -14.56
CA THR A 35 -21.26 10.70 -14.11
C THR A 35 -22.40 11.71 -14.26
N HIS A 36 -23.58 11.23 -14.66
CA HIS A 36 -24.76 12.07 -14.81
C HIS A 36 -25.68 12.06 -13.58
N LYS A 37 -25.39 11.19 -12.61
CA LYS A 37 -26.08 11.10 -11.34
C LYS A 37 -25.06 11.10 -10.23
N ILE A 38 -25.41 11.72 -9.13
CA ILE A 38 -24.63 11.68 -7.91
C ILE A 38 -24.81 10.29 -7.30
N GLY A 39 -23.73 9.51 -7.21
CA GLY A 39 -23.70 8.21 -6.53
C GLY A 39 -23.65 8.43 -5.02
N GLU A 40 -24.66 7.93 -4.30
CA GLU A 40 -24.67 7.95 -2.84
C GLU A 40 -24.11 6.62 -2.30
N VAL A 41 -23.10 6.71 -1.45
CA VAL A 41 -22.41 5.53 -0.85
C VAL A 41 -23.39 4.69 -0.03
N HIS A 42 -24.27 5.35 0.73
CA HIS A 42 -25.26 4.67 1.57
C HIS A 42 -26.36 3.94 0.80
N GLU A 43 -26.54 4.26 -0.47
CA GLU A 43 -27.50 3.60 -1.37
C GLU A 43 -26.86 2.54 -2.25
N GLY A 44 -25.54 2.29 -2.09
CA GLY A 44 -24.78 1.36 -2.94
C GLY A 44 -24.68 1.80 -4.40
N ALA A 45 -24.86 3.09 -4.68
CA ALA A 45 -24.89 3.67 -6.03
C ALA A 45 -23.56 4.32 -6.45
N ALA A 46 -22.52 4.24 -5.62
CA ALA A 46 -21.21 4.82 -5.90
C ALA A 46 -20.53 4.12 -7.08
N THR A 47 -20.02 4.91 -8.03
CA THR A 47 -19.37 4.39 -9.25
C THR A 47 -17.99 3.82 -8.95
N MET A 48 -17.26 4.40 -7.99
CA MET A 48 -15.90 3.96 -7.65
C MET A 48 -15.91 2.70 -6.79
N ASP A 49 -16.88 2.50 -5.92
CA ASP A 49 -17.09 1.27 -5.15
C ASP A 49 -17.95 0.30 -5.98
N TRP A 50 -17.34 -0.37 -6.95
CA TRP A 50 -18.05 -1.20 -7.94
C TRP A 50 -18.26 -2.64 -7.48
N MET A 51 -17.51 -3.13 -6.49
CA MET A 51 -17.69 -4.46 -5.94
C MET A 51 -18.91 -4.51 -5.02
N VAL A 52 -19.66 -5.61 -5.08
CA VAL A 52 -20.82 -5.82 -4.19
C VAL A 52 -20.42 -5.75 -2.72
N GLN A 53 -19.24 -6.26 -2.38
CA GLN A 53 -18.69 -6.24 -1.02
C GLN A 53 -18.39 -4.81 -0.55
N GLU A 54 -17.92 -3.94 -1.44
CA GLU A 54 -17.69 -2.52 -1.13
C GLU A 54 -19.02 -1.80 -0.85
N GLN A 55 -20.01 -2.04 -1.69
CA GLN A 55 -21.34 -1.44 -1.58
C GLN A 55 -22.09 -1.89 -0.32
N GLU A 56 -22.06 -3.19 -0.01
CA GLU A 56 -22.71 -3.76 1.19
C GLU A 56 -22.06 -3.29 2.50
N ARG A 57 -20.74 -3.12 2.49
CA ARG A 57 -19.95 -2.77 3.70
C ARG A 57 -19.71 -1.27 3.84
N GLY A 58 -19.92 -0.49 2.77
CA GLY A 58 -19.66 0.95 2.71
C GLY A 58 -18.18 1.32 2.84
N ILE A 59 -17.27 0.43 2.43
CA ILE A 59 -15.82 0.63 2.46
C ILE A 59 -15.20 0.30 1.09
N THR A 60 -14.23 1.07 0.67
CA THR A 60 -13.43 0.75 -0.51
C THR A 60 -12.43 -0.35 -0.17
N ILE A 61 -12.42 -1.40 -0.95
CA ILE A 61 -11.56 -2.59 -0.80
C ILE A 61 -10.44 -2.55 -1.81
N THR A 62 -10.78 -2.30 -3.08
CA THR A 62 -9.82 -2.25 -4.17
C THR A 62 -9.71 -0.84 -4.74
N SER A 63 -8.52 -0.43 -5.14
CA SER A 63 -8.34 0.86 -5.82
C SER A 63 -9.01 0.85 -7.19
N ALA A 64 -9.81 1.88 -7.48
CA ALA A 64 -10.42 2.11 -8.78
C ALA A 64 -9.77 3.31 -9.46
N ALA A 65 -9.50 3.20 -10.76
CA ALA A 65 -8.91 4.27 -11.55
C ALA A 65 -9.94 4.85 -12.53
N THR A 66 -10.02 6.16 -12.60
CA THR A 66 -10.91 6.86 -13.54
C THR A 66 -10.23 8.10 -14.10
N THR A 67 -10.34 8.29 -15.41
CA THR A 67 -9.86 9.50 -16.07
C THR A 67 -11.01 10.50 -16.26
N ALA A 68 -10.80 11.73 -15.81
CA ALA A 68 -11.73 12.84 -15.89
C ALA A 68 -11.04 14.08 -16.48
N PHE A 69 -11.83 15.10 -16.83
CA PHE A 69 -11.31 16.36 -17.38
C PHE A 69 -11.89 17.53 -16.60
N TRP A 70 -11.03 18.50 -16.26
CA TRP A 70 -11.44 19.72 -15.59
C TRP A 70 -10.96 20.95 -16.36
N HIS A 71 -11.84 21.96 -16.47
CA HIS A 71 -11.51 23.23 -17.11
C HIS A 71 -11.10 24.25 -16.05
N TYR A 72 -9.87 24.72 -16.14
CA TYR A 72 -9.34 25.71 -15.21
C TYR A 72 -8.59 26.81 -15.97
N ARG A 73 -8.96 28.08 -15.79
CA ARG A 73 -8.35 29.27 -16.42
C ARG A 73 -8.21 29.17 -17.95
N GLY A 74 -9.17 28.56 -18.62
CA GLY A 74 -9.20 28.40 -20.08
C GLY A 74 -8.48 27.17 -20.62
N ASP A 75 -7.73 26.46 -19.79
CA ASP A 75 -7.06 25.20 -20.14
C ASP A 75 -7.87 23.98 -19.67
N THR A 76 -7.71 22.87 -20.40
CA THR A 76 -8.32 21.58 -20.04
C THR A 76 -7.30 20.66 -19.44
N TYR A 77 -7.50 20.30 -18.18
CA TYR A 77 -6.65 19.36 -17.45
C TYR A 77 -7.23 17.96 -17.50
N GLN A 78 -6.37 16.97 -17.71
CA GLN A 78 -6.73 15.58 -17.53
C GLN A 78 -6.36 15.15 -16.11
N ILE A 79 -7.33 14.57 -15.41
CA ILE A 79 -7.18 14.02 -14.07
C ILE A 79 -7.28 12.51 -14.17
N ASN A 80 -6.24 11.79 -13.81
CA ASN A 80 -6.30 10.36 -13.55
C ASN A 80 -6.47 10.19 -12.04
N LEU A 81 -7.70 9.90 -11.63
CA LEU A 81 -8.08 9.75 -10.24
C LEU A 81 -7.99 8.28 -9.84
N ILE A 82 -7.25 7.98 -8.78
CA ILE A 82 -7.23 6.67 -8.15
C ILE A 82 -7.85 6.78 -6.76
N ASP A 83 -8.96 6.09 -6.55
CA ASP A 83 -9.59 5.97 -5.23
C ASP A 83 -8.92 4.83 -4.46
N THR A 84 -8.34 5.12 -3.28
CA THR A 84 -7.57 4.16 -2.50
C THR A 84 -8.38 3.65 -1.32
N PRO A 85 -8.21 2.38 -0.86
CA PRO A 85 -8.83 1.92 0.37
C PRO A 85 -8.44 2.76 1.58
N GLY A 86 -9.34 2.83 2.55
CA GLY A 86 -9.10 3.51 3.84
C GLY A 86 -8.85 2.55 5.01
N HIS A 87 -9.01 1.24 4.81
CA HIS A 87 -8.89 0.24 5.86
C HIS A 87 -7.47 -0.35 5.93
N VAL A 88 -6.99 -0.58 7.13
CA VAL A 88 -5.61 -1.06 7.39
C VAL A 88 -5.30 -2.43 6.79
N ASP A 89 -6.28 -3.32 6.66
CA ASP A 89 -6.10 -4.64 6.04
C ASP A 89 -5.77 -4.54 4.54
N PHE A 90 -6.00 -3.36 3.93
CA PHE A 90 -5.74 -3.06 2.52
C PHE A 90 -4.63 -2.03 2.31
N THR A 91 -3.71 -1.89 3.26
CA THR A 91 -2.57 -0.96 3.18
C THR A 91 -1.73 -1.17 1.93
N VAL A 92 -1.63 -2.39 1.45
CA VAL A 92 -0.92 -2.73 0.21
C VAL A 92 -1.56 -2.12 -1.04
N GLU A 93 -2.90 -2.07 -1.09
CA GLU A 93 -3.60 -1.35 -2.17
C GLU A 93 -3.29 0.16 -2.14
N VAL A 94 -3.17 0.73 -0.93
CA VAL A 94 -2.76 2.13 -0.75
C VAL A 94 -1.32 2.33 -1.23
N GLU A 95 -0.38 1.48 -0.83
CA GLU A 95 1.03 1.57 -1.23
C GLU A 95 1.20 1.42 -2.75
N ARG A 96 0.52 0.44 -3.37
CA ARG A 96 0.51 0.28 -4.82
C ARG A 96 0.05 1.53 -5.55
N SER A 97 -1.00 2.15 -5.04
CA SER A 97 -1.55 3.37 -5.62
C SER A 97 -0.60 4.55 -5.43
N LEU A 98 -0.08 4.77 -4.22
CA LEU A 98 0.85 5.86 -3.92
C LEU A 98 2.14 5.80 -4.76
N ARG A 99 2.61 4.59 -5.09
CA ARG A 99 3.82 4.41 -5.93
C ARG A 99 3.68 4.98 -7.34
N VAL A 100 2.46 5.10 -7.85
CA VAL A 100 2.19 5.55 -9.22
C VAL A 100 1.51 6.91 -9.29
N LEU A 101 1.21 7.52 -8.15
CA LEU A 101 0.61 8.85 -8.07
C LEU A 101 1.68 9.93 -8.07
N ASP A 102 1.33 11.08 -8.67
CA ASP A 102 2.17 12.27 -8.64
C ASP A 102 1.80 13.20 -7.46
N GLY A 103 0.55 13.12 -6.98
CA GLY A 103 0.07 13.86 -5.84
C GLY A 103 -1.16 13.23 -5.21
N THR A 104 -1.56 13.68 -4.04
CA THR A 104 -2.72 13.12 -3.33
C THR A 104 -3.52 14.18 -2.58
N VAL A 105 -4.83 13.92 -2.46
CA VAL A 105 -5.75 14.67 -1.60
C VAL A 105 -5.95 13.88 -0.32
N ALA A 106 -5.43 14.40 0.79
CA ALA A 106 -5.63 13.84 2.12
C ALA A 106 -6.94 14.38 2.71
N THR A 107 -7.97 13.55 2.78
CA THR A 107 -9.28 13.96 3.28
C THR A 107 -9.41 13.67 4.77
N PHE A 108 -9.71 14.69 5.55
CA PHE A 108 -9.95 14.63 6.98
C PHE A 108 -11.43 14.92 7.31
N CYS A 109 -11.91 14.37 8.40
CA CYS A 109 -13.23 14.72 8.93
C CYS A 109 -13.11 15.96 9.84
N ALA A 110 -13.91 17.00 9.60
CA ALA A 110 -13.90 18.22 10.39
C ALA A 110 -14.22 18.01 11.90
N VAL A 111 -14.92 16.92 12.22
CA VAL A 111 -15.28 16.53 13.59
C VAL A 111 -14.30 15.51 14.16
N GLY A 112 -13.99 14.44 13.38
CA GLY A 112 -13.10 13.35 13.81
C GLY A 112 -11.62 13.72 13.78
N ARG A 113 -11.26 14.83 13.09
CA ARG A 113 -9.91 15.39 12.98
C ARG A 113 -8.87 14.39 12.46
N VAL A 114 -7.62 14.46 12.97
CA VAL A 114 -6.56 13.51 12.62
C VAL A 114 -6.72 12.25 13.44
N GLN A 115 -7.06 11.16 12.77
CA GLN A 115 -7.21 9.83 13.35
C GLN A 115 -5.98 8.95 13.05
N PRO A 116 -5.78 7.84 13.80
CA PRO A 116 -4.65 6.92 13.62
C PRO A 116 -4.45 6.41 12.20
N GLN A 117 -5.55 6.06 11.55
CA GLN A 117 -5.50 5.62 10.14
C GLN A 117 -5.02 6.75 9.21
N SER A 118 -5.35 8.01 9.53
CA SER A 118 -4.83 9.17 8.80
C SER A 118 -3.31 9.25 8.91
N GLU A 119 -2.73 8.98 10.10
CA GLU A 119 -1.28 8.96 10.30
C GLU A 119 -0.61 7.87 9.47
N THR A 120 -1.18 6.66 9.45
CA THR A 120 -0.63 5.54 8.70
C THR A 120 -0.56 5.85 7.20
N VAL A 121 -1.67 6.30 6.62
CA VAL A 121 -1.74 6.65 5.19
C VAL A 121 -0.86 7.85 4.86
N TRP A 122 -0.78 8.82 5.77
CA TRP A 122 0.09 9.98 5.63
C TRP A 122 1.58 9.59 5.57
N ARG A 123 2.04 8.75 6.51
CA ARG A 123 3.43 8.23 6.53
C ARG A 123 3.76 7.42 5.28
N GLN A 124 2.80 6.65 4.76
CA GLN A 124 2.98 5.95 3.47
C GLN A 124 3.18 6.95 2.32
N ALA A 125 2.38 8.02 2.26
CA ALA A 125 2.56 9.05 1.25
C ALA A 125 3.91 9.78 1.39
N ASP A 126 4.39 10.01 2.62
CA ASP A 126 5.73 10.56 2.88
C ASP A 126 6.85 9.62 2.43
N LYS A 127 6.72 8.31 2.71
CA LYS A 127 7.67 7.28 2.26
C LYS A 127 7.90 7.31 0.75
N TYR A 128 6.83 7.54 -0.02
CA TYR A 128 6.90 7.61 -1.49
C TYR A 128 7.13 9.03 -2.04
N GLY A 129 7.33 10.01 -1.18
CA GLY A 129 7.57 11.39 -1.59
C GLY A 129 6.40 12.02 -2.36
N VAL A 130 5.16 11.69 -2.01
CA VAL A 130 3.96 12.16 -2.72
C VAL A 130 3.45 13.47 -2.11
N PRO A 131 3.47 14.60 -2.86
CA PRO A 131 2.90 15.87 -2.43
C PRO A 131 1.42 15.78 -2.11
N LYS A 132 0.96 16.60 -1.14
CA LYS A 132 -0.39 16.49 -0.57
C LYS A 132 -1.12 17.83 -0.53
N ILE A 133 -2.46 17.75 -0.68
CA ILE A 133 -3.40 18.80 -0.28
C ILE A 133 -4.25 18.22 0.84
N ALA A 134 -4.43 18.94 1.92
CA ALA A 134 -5.35 18.56 2.98
C ALA A 134 -6.76 19.09 2.67
N TYR A 135 -7.75 18.20 2.61
CA TYR A 135 -9.14 18.55 2.44
C TYR A 135 -9.96 18.20 3.68
N VAL A 136 -10.41 19.21 4.41
CA VAL A 136 -11.23 19.03 5.61
C VAL A 136 -12.70 18.97 5.20
N ASN A 137 -13.23 17.78 5.17
CA ASN A 137 -14.59 17.44 4.74
C ASN A 137 -15.57 17.41 5.92
N LYS A 138 -16.85 17.37 5.63
CA LYS A 138 -17.96 17.30 6.61
C LYS A 138 -18.09 18.57 7.46
N MET A 139 -17.83 19.73 6.87
CA MET A 139 -18.04 21.04 7.54
C MET A 139 -19.50 21.29 7.94
N ASP A 140 -20.44 20.52 7.41
CA ASP A 140 -21.87 20.53 7.73
C ASP A 140 -22.25 19.77 9.01
N ARG A 141 -21.31 19.07 9.63
CA ARG A 141 -21.56 18.28 10.86
C ARG A 141 -21.40 19.11 12.12
N VAL A 142 -22.20 18.77 13.15
CA VAL A 142 -22.12 19.40 14.47
C VAL A 142 -20.73 19.15 15.08
N GLY A 143 -20.08 20.21 15.54
CA GLY A 143 -18.72 20.17 16.09
C GLY A 143 -17.61 20.28 15.04
N ALA A 144 -17.94 20.63 13.78
CA ALA A 144 -16.95 20.83 12.73
C ALA A 144 -16.06 22.05 13.01
N ASP A 145 -14.74 21.84 12.96
CA ASP A 145 -13.73 22.88 13.20
C ASP A 145 -12.53 22.70 12.24
N PHE A 146 -12.47 23.51 11.20
CA PHE A 146 -11.43 23.47 10.19
C PHE A 146 -10.04 23.79 10.75
N LEU A 147 -9.93 24.87 11.53
CA LEU A 147 -8.64 25.35 12.04
C LEU A 147 -8.04 24.39 13.08
N ALA A 148 -8.89 23.74 13.87
CA ALA A 148 -8.43 22.69 14.78
C ALA A 148 -7.85 21.47 14.04
N VAL A 149 -8.43 21.08 12.90
CA VAL A 149 -7.86 20.01 12.06
C VAL A 149 -6.51 20.43 11.49
N VAL A 150 -6.38 21.67 11.01
CA VAL A 150 -5.11 22.21 10.51
C VAL A 150 -4.03 22.17 11.59
N GLU A 151 -4.38 22.53 12.82
CA GLU A 151 -3.42 22.51 13.93
C GLU A 151 -3.04 21.06 14.33
N GLU A 152 -3.99 20.13 14.28
CA GLU A 152 -3.67 18.72 14.51
C GLU A 152 -2.80 18.10 13.41
N ILE A 153 -2.95 18.51 12.15
CA ILE A 153 -2.02 18.13 11.06
C ILE A 153 -0.59 18.56 11.40
N LYS A 154 -0.42 19.78 11.91
CA LYS A 154 0.90 20.28 12.30
C LYS A 154 1.47 19.50 13.49
N THR A 155 0.68 19.28 14.52
CA THR A 155 1.16 18.71 15.78
C THR A 155 1.32 17.21 15.74
N LYS A 156 0.39 16.47 15.08
CA LYS A 156 0.38 15.00 15.04
C LYS A 156 1.14 14.45 13.81
N LEU A 157 1.03 15.11 12.66
CA LEU A 157 1.67 14.65 11.43
C LEU A 157 3.01 15.35 11.14
N GLY A 158 3.35 16.38 11.93
CA GLY A 158 4.60 17.14 11.75
C GLY A 158 4.64 17.94 10.45
N ALA A 159 3.50 18.17 9.79
CA ALA A 159 3.43 18.80 8.48
C ALA A 159 3.04 20.29 8.60
N ARG A 160 3.66 21.15 7.79
CA ARG A 160 3.31 22.57 7.72
C ARG A 160 2.04 22.77 6.89
N ALA A 161 0.87 22.51 7.50
CA ALA A 161 -0.43 22.76 6.88
C ALA A 161 -0.73 24.26 6.87
N VAL A 162 -1.06 24.79 5.67
CA VAL A 162 -1.33 26.23 5.46
C VAL A 162 -2.73 26.38 4.86
N PRO A 163 -3.68 27.02 5.56
CA PRO A 163 -5.00 27.32 5.02
C PRO A 163 -4.92 28.16 3.74
N ILE A 164 -5.55 27.68 2.68
CA ILE A 164 -5.76 28.44 1.43
C ILE A 164 -7.17 29.00 1.34
N CYS A 165 -8.04 28.60 2.25
CA CYS A 165 -9.37 29.17 2.40
C CYS A 165 -9.79 29.15 3.87
N LEU A 166 -10.86 29.90 4.19
CA LEU A 166 -11.54 29.84 5.47
C LEU A 166 -13.01 29.49 5.27
N PRO A 167 -13.66 28.74 6.18
CA PRO A 167 -15.09 28.47 6.09
C PRO A 167 -15.94 29.70 6.40
N ILE A 168 -17.03 29.90 5.68
CA ILE A 168 -18.07 30.86 6.01
C ILE A 168 -19.19 30.10 6.73
N GLY A 169 -19.24 30.26 8.05
CA GLY A 169 -20.09 29.47 8.90
C GLY A 169 -19.56 28.04 9.15
N ALA A 170 -20.24 27.30 10.00
CA ALA A 170 -19.97 25.90 10.29
C ALA A 170 -21.29 25.18 10.58
N GLU A 171 -21.27 23.84 10.56
CA GLU A 171 -22.44 23.01 10.81
C GLU A 171 -23.59 23.32 9.81
N ASP A 172 -24.82 23.44 10.28
CA ASP A 172 -25.97 23.78 9.41
C ASP A 172 -25.86 25.15 8.75
N LYS A 173 -24.98 26.01 9.26
CA LYS A 173 -24.70 27.37 8.75
C LYS A 173 -23.49 27.44 7.84
N PHE A 174 -22.92 26.30 7.44
CA PHE A 174 -21.84 26.29 6.47
C PHE A 174 -22.38 26.67 5.09
N GLU A 175 -22.12 27.92 4.66
CA GLU A 175 -22.66 28.51 3.42
C GLU A 175 -21.64 28.61 2.30
N GLY A 176 -20.35 28.70 2.64
CA GLY A 176 -19.31 28.92 1.65
C GLY A 176 -17.91 28.94 2.20
N ILE A 177 -16.99 29.49 1.44
CA ILE A 177 -15.58 29.64 1.82
C ILE A 177 -15.07 31.02 1.41
N ILE A 178 -14.03 31.48 2.08
CA ILE A 178 -13.22 32.63 1.67
C ILE A 178 -11.98 32.10 0.99
N ASP A 179 -11.81 32.38 -0.29
CA ASP A 179 -10.54 32.11 -1.03
C ASP A 179 -9.51 33.17 -0.59
N LEU A 180 -8.49 32.74 0.16
CA LEU A 180 -7.42 33.60 0.65
C LEU A 180 -6.44 34.01 -0.46
N ILE A 181 -6.43 33.30 -1.59
CA ILE A 181 -5.60 33.65 -2.77
C ILE A 181 -6.23 34.80 -3.53
N ALA A 182 -7.48 34.63 -3.94
CA ALA A 182 -8.24 35.63 -4.68
C ALA A 182 -8.79 36.76 -3.80
N ASN A 183 -8.75 36.59 -2.48
CA ASN A 183 -9.33 37.52 -1.49
C ASN A 183 -10.83 37.81 -1.74
N LYS A 184 -11.58 36.73 -2.01
CA LYS A 184 -13.02 36.78 -2.31
C LYS A 184 -13.77 35.70 -1.53
N ALA A 185 -15.06 35.91 -1.33
CA ALA A 185 -15.95 34.93 -0.75
C ALA A 185 -16.68 34.14 -1.85
N ILE A 186 -16.77 32.83 -1.67
CA ILE A 186 -17.47 31.90 -2.57
C ILE A 186 -18.65 31.32 -1.81
N TYR A 187 -19.85 31.64 -2.22
CA TYR A 187 -21.09 31.13 -1.66
C TYR A 187 -21.67 30.05 -2.56
N TYR A 188 -22.09 28.95 -1.98
CA TYR A 188 -22.74 27.86 -2.70
C TYR A 188 -24.26 27.93 -2.53
N ASP A 189 -25.02 27.89 -3.63
CA ASP A 189 -26.46 27.76 -3.56
C ASP A 189 -26.82 26.35 -3.05
N GLY A 190 -27.82 26.27 -2.18
CA GLY A 190 -28.19 25.00 -1.49
C GLY A 190 -28.98 24.01 -2.37
N GLY A 191 -28.80 23.97 -3.68
CA GLY A 191 -29.50 23.05 -4.58
C GLY A 191 -29.09 21.58 -4.39
N GLU A 192 -30.04 20.66 -4.57
CA GLU A 192 -29.77 19.20 -4.48
C GLU A 192 -29.04 18.67 -5.72
N GLU A 193 -29.17 19.34 -6.86
CA GLU A 193 -28.48 18.98 -8.12
C GLU A 193 -27.24 19.85 -8.34
N LEU A 194 -26.91 20.30 -9.48
CA LEU A 194 -25.74 21.15 -9.75
C LEU A 194 -25.70 22.39 -8.84
N VAL A 195 -24.86 22.38 -7.81
CA VAL A 195 -24.64 23.54 -6.96
C VAL A 195 -23.79 24.54 -7.72
N ASN A 196 -24.41 25.66 -8.12
CA ASN A 196 -23.67 26.82 -8.59
C ASN A 196 -23.06 27.57 -7.44
N TYR A 197 -22.01 28.29 -7.70
CA TYR A 197 -21.42 29.18 -6.70
C TYR A 197 -21.42 30.62 -7.22
N GLU A 198 -21.48 31.54 -6.26
CA GLU A 198 -21.42 32.96 -6.51
C GLU A 198 -20.21 33.57 -5.80
N ILE A 199 -19.42 34.33 -6.56
CA ILE A 199 -18.27 35.06 -5.97
C ILE A 199 -18.75 36.41 -5.49
N ARG A 200 -18.49 36.70 -4.23
CA ARG A 200 -18.85 37.96 -3.55
C ARG A 200 -17.67 38.56 -2.83
N GLU A 201 -17.82 39.81 -2.36
CA GLU A 201 -16.88 40.40 -1.42
C GLU A 201 -16.91 39.65 -0.08
N ILE A 202 -15.78 39.66 0.63
CA ILE A 202 -15.68 39.05 1.95
C ILE A 202 -16.65 39.75 2.91
N PRO A 203 -17.45 39.00 3.70
CA PRO A 203 -18.34 39.57 4.72
C PRO A 203 -17.58 40.48 5.69
N GLU A 204 -18.18 41.60 6.05
CA GLU A 204 -17.54 42.63 6.87
C GLU A 204 -17.00 42.09 8.21
N ASN A 205 -17.77 41.17 8.84
CA ASN A 205 -17.41 40.53 10.10
C ASN A 205 -16.23 39.54 9.97
N MET A 206 -15.83 39.12 8.76
CA MET A 206 -14.74 38.18 8.52
C MET A 206 -13.53 38.83 7.86
N LYS A 207 -13.61 40.12 7.46
CA LYS A 207 -12.51 40.81 6.77
C LYS A 207 -11.20 40.82 7.58
N ALA A 208 -11.30 41.08 8.87
CA ALA A 208 -10.10 41.13 9.74
C ALA A 208 -9.46 39.75 9.90
N GLU A 209 -10.26 38.71 10.06
CA GLU A 209 -9.79 37.34 10.16
C GLU A 209 -9.18 36.87 8.83
N ALA A 210 -9.86 37.12 7.72
CA ALA A 210 -9.36 36.79 6.38
C ALA A 210 -8.03 37.50 6.06
N ALA A 211 -7.90 38.79 6.41
CA ALA A 211 -6.65 39.52 6.25
C ALA A 211 -5.49 38.91 7.06
N ALA A 212 -5.74 38.56 8.33
CA ALA A 212 -4.74 37.93 9.20
C ALA A 212 -4.29 36.55 8.68
N TRP A 213 -5.23 35.74 8.16
CA TRP A 213 -4.87 34.44 7.58
C TRP A 213 -4.22 34.55 6.20
N ARG A 214 -4.60 35.58 5.40
CA ARG A 214 -3.89 35.87 4.14
C ARG A 214 -2.45 36.27 4.40
N GLU A 215 -2.17 37.11 5.39
CA GLU A 215 -0.83 37.50 5.79
C GLU A 215 0.03 36.27 6.14
N LYS A 216 -0.48 35.36 6.98
CA LYS A 216 0.19 34.10 7.32
C LYS A 216 0.44 33.20 6.09
N LEU A 217 -0.50 33.19 5.14
CA LEU A 217 -0.39 32.43 3.90
C LEU A 217 0.74 33.01 3.02
N VAL A 218 0.79 34.32 2.87
CA VAL A 218 1.82 35.02 2.10
C VAL A 218 3.20 34.84 2.75
N GLU A 219 3.29 34.99 4.07
CA GLU A 219 4.51 34.71 4.83
C GLU A 219 5.01 33.28 4.60
N ALA A 220 4.10 32.28 4.70
CA ALA A 220 4.46 30.90 4.47
C ALA A 220 4.93 30.62 3.03
N ALA A 221 4.37 31.31 2.04
CA ALA A 221 4.80 31.20 0.64
C ALA A 221 6.14 31.91 0.39
N ALA A 222 6.33 33.08 1.00
CA ALA A 222 7.53 33.88 0.87
C ALA A 222 8.80 33.16 1.38
N ASP A 223 8.70 32.26 2.35
CA ASP A 223 9.81 31.41 2.82
C ASP A 223 10.46 30.55 1.71
N TYR A 224 9.80 30.40 0.56
CA TYR A 224 10.25 29.56 -0.56
C TYR A 224 10.49 30.32 -1.87
N ASP A 225 10.36 31.65 -1.85
CA ASP A 225 10.58 32.48 -3.01
C ASP A 225 11.16 33.85 -2.59
N ASP A 226 12.44 34.10 -2.91
CA ASP A 226 13.16 35.29 -2.52
C ASP A 226 12.48 36.56 -3.04
N THR A 227 11.93 36.52 -4.27
CA THR A 227 11.25 37.69 -4.86
C THR A 227 9.94 38.02 -4.10
N LEU A 228 9.22 36.95 -3.70
CA LEU A 228 8.01 37.10 -2.90
C LEU A 228 8.32 37.59 -1.50
N MET A 229 9.44 37.15 -0.91
CA MET A 229 9.95 37.63 0.37
C MET A 229 10.27 39.12 0.34
N GLU A 230 10.97 39.62 -0.70
CA GLU A 230 11.25 41.06 -0.87
C GLU A 230 9.95 41.84 -0.94
N LYS A 231 8.99 41.41 -1.78
CA LYS A 231 7.68 42.09 -1.90
C LYS A 231 6.88 42.05 -0.60
N PHE A 232 6.94 40.97 0.15
CA PHE A 232 6.23 40.84 1.43
C PHE A 232 6.67 41.90 2.44
N PHE A 233 7.97 42.23 2.48
CA PHE A 233 8.50 43.27 3.37
C PHE A 233 8.34 44.68 2.83
N GLU A 234 8.41 44.91 1.51
CA GLU A 234 8.37 46.24 0.91
C GLU A 234 6.96 46.73 0.61
N ASP A 235 6.14 45.87 -0.05
CA ASP A 235 4.77 46.17 -0.46
C ASP A 235 3.96 44.88 -0.63
N PRO A 236 3.37 44.33 0.45
CA PRO A 236 2.57 43.10 0.39
C PRO A 236 1.39 43.17 -0.59
N ASP A 237 0.86 44.34 -0.87
CA ASP A 237 -0.28 44.54 -1.78
C ASP A 237 0.12 44.39 -3.25
N SER A 238 1.42 44.47 -3.57
CA SER A 238 1.95 44.24 -4.92
C SER A 238 2.04 42.75 -5.32
N ILE A 239 1.81 41.81 -4.38
CA ILE A 239 1.87 40.39 -4.63
C ILE A 239 0.64 39.95 -5.41
N THR A 240 0.87 39.43 -6.61
CA THR A 240 -0.19 38.93 -7.48
C THR A 240 -0.63 37.51 -7.10
N GLU A 241 -1.85 37.14 -7.51
CA GLU A 241 -2.35 35.75 -7.33
C GLU A 241 -1.43 34.71 -7.96
N ASP A 242 -0.90 35.01 -9.16
CA ASP A 242 -0.07 34.07 -9.91
C ASP A 242 1.29 33.83 -9.25
N GLU A 243 1.90 34.85 -8.68
CA GLU A 243 3.13 34.73 -7.89
C GLU A 243 2.91 33.89 -6.63
N LEU A 244 1.80 34.15 -5.93
CA LEU A 244 1.44 33.41 -4.74
C LEU A 244 1.13 31.92 -5.05
N ILE A 245 0.39 31.65 -6.12
CA ILE A 245 0.12 30.29 -6.59
C ILE A 245 1.44 29.58 -6.98
N ALA A 246 2.33 30.24 -7.69
CA ALA A 246 3.60 29.66 -8.11
C ALA A 246 4.50 29.29 -6.92
N ALA A 247 4.62 30.18 -5.92
CA ALA A 247 5.39 29.92 -4.72
C ALA A 247 4.80 28.77 -3.87
N LEU A 248 3.48 28.77 -3.66
CA LEU A 248 2.79 27.70 -2.94
C LEU A 248 2.90 26.37 -3.68
N ARG A 249 2.79 26.38 -5.03
CA ARG A 249 2.97 25.17 -5.84
C ARG A 249 4.38 24.59 -5.65
N LYS A 250 5.42 25.41 -5.75
CA LYS A 250 6.80 24.99 -5.54
C LYS A 250 6.98 24.35 -4.16
N ALA A 251 6.53 25.03 -3.12
CA ALA A 251 6.61 24.54 -1.74
C ALA A 251 5.79 23.25 -1.50
N THR A 252 4.66 23.10 -2.21
CA THR A 252 3.84 21.88 -2.14
C THR A 252 4.53 20.69 -2.81
N ILE A 253 5.12 20.91 -4.00
CA ILE A 253 5.87 19.88 -4.74
C ILE A 253 7.10 19.43 -3.95
N ASP A 254 7.79 20.35 -3.31
CA ASP A 254 8.93 20.08 -2.43
C ASP A 254 8.51 19.48 -1.07
N MET A 255 7.21 19.26 -0.83
CA MET A 255 6.61 18.72 0.40
C MET A 255 6.88 19.57 1.66
N SER A 256 7.27 20.80 1.49
CA SER A 256 7.56 21.76 2.58
C SER A 256 6.30 22.38 3.16
N ILE A 257 5.25 22.51 2.35
CA ILE A 257 3.93 23.03 2.73
C ILE A 257 2.85 22.05 2.26
N VAL A 258 1.78 21.96 3.05
CA VAL A 258 0.55 21.26 2.68
C VAL A 258 -0.58 22.30 2.62
N PRO A 259 -1.05 22.69 1.42
CA PRO A 259 -2.22 23.55 1.29
C PRO A 259 -3.44 22.88 1.93
N ALA A 260 -4.18 23.60 2.77
CA ALA A 260 -5.35 23.09 3.44
C ALA A 260 -6.60 23.84 3.00
N CYS A 261 -7.63 23.11 2.58
CA CYS A 261 -8.93 23.64 2.22
C CYS A 261 -10.05 22.85 2.90
N CYS A 262 -11.28 23.38 2.87
CA CYS A 262 -12.42 22.77 3.54
C CYS A 262 -13.66 22.73 2.64
N GLY A 263 -14.61 21.86 3.04
CA GLY A 263 -15.88 21.74 2.35
C GLY A 263 -16.80 20.69 2.96
N SER A 264 -17.91 20.45 2.28
CA SER A 264 -18.83 19.36 2.55
C SER A 264 -19.16 18.67 1.21
N SER A 265 -18.51 17.54 0.98
CA SER A 265 -18.74 16.76 -0.25
C SER A 265 -20.19 16.27 -0.32
N PHE A 266 -20.80 15.90 0.80
CA PHE A 266 -22.20 15.48 0.88
C PHE A 266 -23.18 16.61 0.48
N LYS A 267 -22.89 17.85 0.88
CA LYS A 267 -23.69 19.04 0.55
C LYS A 267 -23.23 19.71 -0.76
N ASN A 268 -22.32 19.10 -1.52
CA ASN A 268 -21.78 19.62 -2.77
C ASN A 268 -21.08 20.99 -2.65
N LYS A 269 -20.53 21.32 -1.49
CA LYS A 269 -19.87 22.61 -1.21
C LYS A 269 -18.37 22.46 -1.10
N GLY A 270 -17.61 23.28 -1.84
CA GLY A 270 -16.14 23.32 -1.77
C GLY A 270 -15.42 22.35 -2.69
N VAL A 271 -16.09 21.45 -3.41
CA VAL A 271 -15.44 20.45 -4.28
C VAL A 271 -14.85 21.09 -5.54
N GLN A 272 -15.51 22.08 -6.15
CA GLN A 272 -14.94 22.83 -7.29
C GLN A 272 -13.67 23.57 -6.86
N PHE A 273 -13.66 24.17 -5.68
CA PHE A 273 -12.47 24.82 -5.13
C PHE A 273 -11.33 23.82 -4.90
N LEU A 274 -11.65 22.62 -4.40
CA LEU A 274 -10.67 21.53 -4.27
C LEU A 274 -10.10 21.14 -5.64
N LEU A 275 -10.94 21.01 -6.68
CA LEU A 275 -10.47 20.71 -8.05
C LEU A 275 -9.52 21.80 -8.56
N ASP A 276 -9.84 23.07 -8.35
CA ASP A 276 -8.97 24.19 -8.71
C ASP A 276 -7.65 24.14 -7.92
N ALA A 277 -7.70 23.82 -6.64
CA ALA A 277 -6.51 23.65 -5.79
C ALA A 277 -5.61 22.50 -6.30
N VAL A 278 -6.19 21.40 -6.74
CA VAL A 278 -5.44 20.29 -7.36
C VAL A 278 -4.73 20.77 -8.63
N MET A 279 -5.36 21.56 -9.47
CA MET A 279 -4.73 22.12 -10.70
C MET A 279 -3.61 23.09 -10.34
N ARG A 280 -3.83 23.91 -9.32
CA ARG A 280 -2.88 24.96 -8.86
C ARG A 280 -1.62 24.35 -8.23
N TYR A 281 -1.76 23.38 -7.32
CA TYR A 281 -0.69 23.02 -6.38
C TYR A 281 -0.11 21.63 -6.59
N LEU A 282 -0.87 20.64 -7.05
CA LEU A 282 -0.34 19.31 -7.24
C LEU A 282 0.50 19.19 -8.52
N PRO A 283 1.54 18.35 -8.51
CA PRO A 283 2.46 18.23 -9.64
C PRO A 283 1.79 17.60 -10.87
N SER A 284 2.35 17.93 -12.02
CA SER A 284 2.21 17.18 -13.27
C SER A 284 3.32 16.13 -13.36
N PRO A 285 3.25 15.17 -14.30
CA PRO A 285 4.35 14.24 -14.54
C PRO A 285 5.69 14.89 -14.88
N LEU A 286 5.70 16.17 -15.30
CA LEU A 286 6.92 16.93 -15.59
C LEU A 286 7.58 17.52 -14.35
N ASP A 287 6.84 17.68 -13.27
CA ASP A 287 7.33 18.31 -12.02
C ASP A 287 7.95 17.28 -11.06
N ILE A 288 7.70 15.98 -11.27
CA ILE A 288 8.27 14.92 -10.45
C ILE A 288 9.67 14.53 -10.94
N PRO A 289 10.53 14.02 -10.04
CA PRO A 289 11.84 13.51 -10.45
C PRO A 289 11.73 12.45 -11.55
N SER A 290 12.66 12.48 -12.49
CA SER A 290 12.77 11.44 -13.52
C SER A 290 12.94 10.07 -12.90
N ILE A 291 12.25 9.05 -13.45
CA ILE A 291 12.27 7.70 -12.88
C ILE A 291 13.63 7.05 -13.07
N LYS A 292 14.16 6.48 -12.02
CA LYS A 292 15.38 5.69 -12.00
C LYS A 292 15.10 4.21 -12.09
N GLY A 293 15.99 3.46 -12.69
CA GLY A 293 15.93 2.02 -12.76
C GLY A 293 17.30 1.44 -13.09
N THR A 294 17.39 0.13 -13.11
CA THR A 294 18.62 -0.60 -13.41
C THR A 294 18.47 -1.31 -14.75
N ASN A 295 19.47 -1.20 -15.60
CA ASN A 295 19.51 -1.98 -16.83
C ASN A 295 19.74 -3.47 -16.48
N PRO A 296 18.82 -4.38 -16.80
CA PRO A 296 18.92 -5.78 -16.38
C PRO A 296 20.07 -6.54 -17.05
N LYS A 297 20.65 -5.99 -18.13
CA LYS A 297 21.77 -6.60 -18.86
C LYS A 297 23.13 -6.12 -18.39
N THR A 298 23.26 -4.82 -18.05
CA THR A 298 24.54 -4.22 -17.66
C THR A 298 24.68 -4.04 -16.14
N GLY A 299 23.55 -4.00 -15.41
CA GLY A 299 23.51 -3.68 -13.98
C GLY A 299 23.71 -2.19 -13.67
N GLU A 300 23.78 -1.33 -14.67
CA GLU A 300 23.98 0.12 -14.51
C GLU A 300 22.67 0.83 -14.22
N GLU A 301 22.74 1.89 -13.40
CA GLU A 301 21.60 2.77 -13.14
C GLU A 301 21.31 3.62 -14.39
N GLU A 302 20.07 3.64 -14.80
CA GLU A 302 19.56 4.43 -15.91
C GLU A 302 18.38 5.32 -15.44
N VAL A 303 18.19 6.43 -16.16
CA VAL A 303 17.12 7.41 -15.88
C VAL A 303 16.22 7.50 -17.11
N ARG A 304 14.91 7.61 -16.90
CA ARG A 304 13.92 7.90 -17.95
C ARG A 304 13.19 9.19 -17.63
N HIS A 305 13.07 10.04 -18.64
CA HIS A 305 12.34 11.30 -18.55
C HIS A 305 10.89 11.13 -19.02
N PRO A 306 9.93 11.90 -18.48
CA PRO A 306 8.53 11.82 -18.88
C PRO A 306 8.32 12.48 -20.26
N SER A 307 8.70 11.77 -21.31
CA SER A 307 8.60 12.22 -22.70
C SER A 307 8.19 11.07 -23.61
N ALA A 308 7.26 11.32 -24.54
CA ALA A 308 6.85 10.35 -25.57
C ALA A 308 7.99 9.96 -26.53
N LYS A 309 9.08 10.74 -26.58
CA LYS A 309 10.26 10.46 -27.45
C LYS A 309 11.29 9.52 -26.80
N GLU A 310 11.20 9.32 -25.50
CA GLU A 310 12.03 8.39 -24.76
C GLU A 310 11.65 6.93 -25.06
N PRO A 311 12.52 5.95 -24.80
CA PRO A 311 12.15 4.54 -24.84
C PRO A 311 11.00 4.25 -23.88
N PHE A 312 9.99 3.47 -24.31
CA PHE A 312 8.85 3.14 -23.49
C PHE A 312 9.24 2.35 -22.25
N CYS A 313 8.69 2.78 -21.11
CA CYS A 313 8.81 2.10 -19.83
C CYS A 313 7.56 2.34 -18.99
N ALA A 314 7.01 1.26 -18.41
CA ALA A 314 5.85 1.32 -17.54
C ALA A 314 5.97 0.35 -16.36
N LEU A 315 5.37 0.71 -15.24
CA LEU A 315 5.22 -0.13 -14.05
C LEU A 315 3.82 -0.73 -14.01
N VAL A 316 3.73 -2.02 -13.76
CA VAL A 316 2.49 -2.73 -13.48
C VAL A 316 2.19 -2.60 -12.00
N PHE A 317 1.21 -1.79 -11.64
CA PHE A 317 0.91 -1.55 -10.22
C PHE A 317 -0.28 -2.36 -9.68
N LYS A 318 -1.11 -2.92 -10.59
CA LYS A 318 -2.25 -3.75 -10.20
C LYS A 318 -2.59 -4.75 -11.30
N ILE A 319 -2.94 -5.97 -10.89
CA ILE A 319 -3.58 -6.99 -11.74
C ILE A 319 -5.00 -7.18 -11.24
N ALA A 320 -5.95 -7.30 -12.15
CA ALA A 320 -7.33 -7.67 -11.85
C ALA A 320 -7.80 -8.74 -12.83
N THR A 321 -8.77 -9.56 -12.41
CA THR A 321 -9.41 -10.54 -13.27
C THR A 321 -10.76 -10.02 -13.72
N ASP A 322 -10.95 -9.88 -15.02
CA ASP A 322 -12.20 -9.48 -15.63
C ASP A 322 -12.88 -10.70 -16.27
N PRO A 323 -14.20 -10.91 -16.07
CA PRO A 323 -14.91 -12.08 -16.62
C PRO A 323 -14.90 -12.17 -18.15
N PHE A 324 -14.77 -11.02 -18.85
CA PHE A 324 -14.90 -10.94 -20.30
C PHE A 324 -13.55 -10.86 -21.02
N VAL A 325 -12.61 -10.10 -20.47
CA VAL A 325 -11.29 -9.88 -21.11
C VAL A 325 -10.15 -10.65 -20.45
N GLY A 326 -10.42 -11.31 -19.33
CA GLY A 326 -9.44 -12.10 -18.60
C GLY A 326 -8.54 -11.23 -17.72
N ARG A 327 -7.22 -11.44 -17.78
CA ARG A 327 -6.24 -10.70 -16.98
C ARG A 327 -6.12 -9.27 -17.48
N LEU A 328 -6.39 -8.30 -16.61
CA LEU A 328 -6.32 -6.88 -16.84
C LEU A 328 -5.17 -6.30 -16.01
N ALA A 329 -4.13 -5.79 -16.67
CA ALA A 329 -2.98 -5.18 -16.03
C ALA A 329 -3.08 -3.66 -16.03
N PHE A 330 -3.02 -3.04 -14.86
CA PHE A 330 -3.01 -1.58 -14.72
C PHE A 330 -1.57 -1.09 -14.76
N LEU A 331 -1.32 -0.12 -15.63
CA LEU A 331 0.00 0.38 -15.99
C LEU A 331 0.10 1.87 -15.71
N ARG A 332 1.25 2.28 -15.18
CA ARG A 332 1.72 3.67 -15.21
C ARG A 332 2.84 3.79 -16.22
N ALA A 333 2.62 4.50 -17.32
CA ALA A 333 3.66 4.81 -18.29
C ALA A 333 4.53 5.98 -17.77
N TYR A 334 5.82 5.73 -17.58
CA TYR A 334 6.76 6.75 -17.13
C TYR A 334 7.50 7.42 -18.28
N SER A 335 7.74 6.71 -19.37
CA SER A 335 8.41 7.23 -20.56
C SER A 335 7.90 6.58 -21.82
N GLY A 336 8.13 7.23 -22.97
CA GLY A 336 7.89 6.68 -24.29
C GLY A 336 6.43 6.68 -24.72
N HIS A 337 6.18 5.91 -25.77
CA HIS A 337 4.90 5.72 -26.44
C HIS A 337 4.70 4.23 -26.73
N LEU A 338 3.49 3.72 -26.55
CA LEU A 338 3.14 2.32 -26.78
C LEU A 338 1.80 2.22 -27.50
N ASP A 339 1.81 1.59 -28.68
CA ASP A 339 0.60 1.28 -29.45
C ASP A 339 -0.04 -0.04 -29.02
N ALA A 340 -1.36 -0.10 -29.06
CA ALA A 340 -2.09 -1.36 -28.94
C ALA A 340 -1.65 -2.35 -30.03
N GLY A 341 -1.50 -3.62 -29.68
CA GLY A 341 -1.03 -4.67 -30.59
C GLY A 341 0.49 -4.88 -30.64
N SER A 342 1.28 -3.98 -30.01
CA SER A 342 2.74 -4.05 -29.97
C SER A 342 3.27 -5.06 -28.95
N TYR A 343 4.58 -5.25 -28.92
CA TYR A 343 5.27 -6.12 -27.98
C TYR A 343 6.13 -5.31 -27.02
N VAL A 344 6.18 -5.76 -25.77
CA VAL A 344 7.02 -5.22 -24.69
C VAL A 344 7.84 -6.35 -24.06
N LEU A 345 8.95 -6.00 -23.45
CA LEU A 345 9.76 -6.90 -22.64
C LEU A 345 9.28 -6.83 -21.18
N ASN A 346 8.97 -7.97 -20.59
CA ASN A 346 8.82 -8.10 -19.14
C ASN A 346 10.21 -8.38 -18.55
N THR A 347 10.74 -7.44 -17.78
CA THR A 347 12.13 -7.50 -17.28
C THR A 347 12.35 -8.57 -16.22
N ARG A 348 11.30 -8.97 -15.46
CA ARG A 348 11.38 -10.05 -14.47
C ARG A 348 11.57 -11.43 -15.13
N SER A 349 10.78 -11.71 -16.16
CA SER A 349 10.79 -13.02 -16.83
C SER A 349 11.69 -13.09 -18.05
N ASP A 350 12.25 -11.95 -18.47
CA ASP A 350 13.05 -11.75 -19.70
C ASP A 350 12.31 -12.26 -20.97
N LYS A 351 10.97 -12.11 -20.97
CA LYS A 351 10.12 -12.56 -22.08
C LYS A 351 9.40 -11.38 -22.74
N LYS A 352 9.23 -11.51 -24.06
CA LYS A 352 8.38 -10.58 -24.81
C LYS A 352 6.91 -10.93 -24.62
N GLU A 353 6.14 -9.95 -24.20
CA GLU A 353 4.70 -10.03 -24.00
C GLU A 353 3.98 -9.17 -25.02
N ARG A 354 2.81 -9.62 -25.49
CA ARG A 354 2.01 -8.86 -26.44
C ARG A 354 0.96 -8.04 -25.71
N VAL A 355 0.92 -6.74 -25.98
CA VAL A 355 -0.14 -5.83 -25.54
C VAL A 355 -1.27 -5.93 -26.56
N ALA A 356 -2.28 -6.76 -26.32
CA ALA A 356 -3.34 -6.98 -27.30
C ALA A 356 -4.25 -5.76 -27.44
N ARG A 357 -4.68 -5.15 -26.34
CA ARG A 357 -5.52 -3.95 -26.28
C ARG A 357 -5.13 -3.09 -25.09
N LEU A 358 -5.39 -1.80 -25.24
CA LEU A 358 -5.24 -0.78 -24.21
C LEU A 358 -6.60 -0.18 -23.87
N TYR A 359 -6.82 0.16 -22.60
CA TYR A 359 -8.06 0.73 -22.12
C TYR A 359 -7.81 1.93 -21.22
N GLN A 360 -8.58 2.99 -21.43
CA GLN A 360 -8.79 4.02 -20.43
C GLN A 360 -9.92 3.56 -19.52
N MET A 361 -9.64 3.47 -18.23
CA MET A 361 -10.60 2.96 -17.27
C MET A 361 -11.54 4.07 -16.77
N HIS A 362 -12.76 3.68 -16.49
CA HIS A 362 -13.74 4.44 -15.74
C HIS A 362 -14.39 3.50 -14.73
N SER A 363 -13.79 3.40 -13.55
CA SER A 363 -14.09 2.36 -12.57
C SER A 363 -13.96 0.95 -13.21
N ASN A 364 -15.04 0.20 -13.37
CA ASN A 364 -15.08 -1.10 -14.04
C ASN A 364 -15.35 -1.05 -15.56
N LYS A 365 -15.63 0.13 -16.12
CA LYS A 365 -15.88 0.29 -17.56
C LYS A 365 -14.56 0.49 -18.32
N GLN A 366 -14.44 -0.21 -19.43
CA GLN A 366 -13.25 -0.25 -20.28
C GLN A 366 -13.51 0.52 -21.58
N ASN A 367 -12.82 1.64 -21.78
CA ASN A 367 -12.88 2.41 -23.01
C ASN A 367 -11.63 2.12 -23.84
N PRO A 368 -11.73 1.47 -25.01
CA PRO A 368 -10.56 1.17 -25.83
C PRO A 368 -9.81 2.43 -26.25
N ILE A 369 -8.49 2.37 -26.21
CA ILE A 369 -7.59 3.41 -26.73
C ILE A 369 -6.54 2.80 -27.63
N ASP A 370 -6.04 3.56 -28.60
CA ASP A 370 -5.09 3.06 -29.60
C ASP A 370 -3.65 3.06 -29.06
N PHE A 371 -3.30 4.00 -28.19
CA PHE A 371 -1.97 4.14 -27.65
C PHE A 371 -1.99 4.77 -26.25
N VAL A 372 -0.84 4.65 -25.55
CA VAL A 372 -0.54 5.36 -24.30
C VAL A 372 0.83 6.01 -24.38
N GLU A 373 1.02 7.11 -23.69
CA GLU A 373 2.26 7.87 -23.62
C GLU A 373 2.72 8.09 -22.19
N ALA A 374 3.96 8.57 -22.05
CA ALA A 374 4.50 8.99 -20.75
C ALA A 374 3.48 9.82 -19.96
N GLY A 375 3.32 9.53 -18.68
CA GLY A 375 2.37 10.20 -17.80
C GLY A 375 0.98 9.58 -17.75
N ASP A 376 0.65 8.62 -18.61
CA ASP A 376 -0.66 7.97 -18.61
C ASP A 376 -0.77 6.86 -17.58
N ILE A 377 -2.02 6.69 -17.08
CA ILE A 377 -2.46 5.52 -16.32
C ILE A 377 -3.52 4.83 -17.18
N CYS A 378 -3.31 3.56 -17.50
CA CYS A 378 -4.19 2.77 -18.34
C CYS A 378 -4.28 1.33 -17.85
N ALA A 379 -5.19 0.56 -18.46
CA ALA A 379 -5.23 -0.88 -18.32
C ALA A 379 -4.90 -1.55 -19.67
N ALA A 380 -4.28 -2.71 -19.61
CA ALA A 380 -3.87 -3.47 -20.79
C ALA A 380 -4.17 -4.95 -20.63
N VAL A 381 -4.43 -5.63 -21.75
CA VAL A 381 -4.69 -7.07 -21.80
C VAL A 381 -3.81 -7.76 -22.82
N GLY A 382 -3.67 -9.08 -22.68
CA GLY A 382 -2.91 -9.94 -23.61
C GLY A 382 -1.66 -10.57 -23.00
N PHE A 383 -1.33 -10.21 -21.78
CA PHE A 383 -0.19 -10.72 -21.04
C PHE A 383 -0.41 -12.15 -20.52
N LYS A 384 0.65 -12.97 -20.55
CA LYS A 384 0.63 -14.35 -20.06
C LYS A 384 1.24 -14.52 -18.68
N ASP A 385 2.38 -13.84 -18.42
CA ASP A 385 3.14 -13.97 -17.18
C ASP A 385 3.54 -12.58 -16.64
N LEU A 386 2.53 -11.77 -16.33
CA LEU A 386 2.73 -10.44 -15.77
C LEU A 386 2.20 -10.41 -14.33
N ARG A 387 2.94 -9.78 -13.41
CA ARG A 387 2.60 -9.65 -12.00
C ARG A 387 2.60 -8.20 -11.55
N THR A 388 1.94 -7.93 -10.46
CA THR A 388 2.04 -6.63 -9.78
C THR A 388 3.50 -6.38 -9.36
N GLY A 389 4.02 -5.19 -9.68
CA GLY A 389 5.42 -4.82 -9.48
C GLY A 389 6.34 -5.04 -10.67
N ASP A 390 5.88 -5.76 -11.71
CA ASP A 390 6.70 -5.98 -12.91
C ASP A 390 6.91 -4.68 -13.69
N THR A 391 8.08 -4.54 -14.28
CA THR A 391 8.38 -3.50 -15.26
C THR A 391 8.24 -4.05 -16.67
N ILE A 392 7.53 -3.32 -17.51
CA ILE A 392 7.49 -3.57 -18.97
C ILE A 392 8.14 -2.41 -19.71
N CYS A 393 8.96 -2.74 -20.71
CA CYS A 393 9.70 -1.74 -21.49
C CYS A 393 9.95 -2.22 -22.93
N VAL A 394 10.58 -1.37 -23.74
CA VAL A 394 11.11 -1.79 -25.04
C VAL A 394 12.35 -2.67 -24.85
N ASP A 395 12.49 -3.71 -25.67
CA ASP A 395 13.61 -4.67 -25.60
C ASP A 395 14.95 -4.11 -26.06
N THR A 396 14.93 -3.07 -26.88
CA THR A 396 16.15 -2.41 -27.39
C THR A 396 16.86 -1.58 -26.33
N ASN A 397 16.14 -1.13 -25.31
CA ASN A 397 16.67 -0.28 -24.24
C ASN A 397 16.00 -0.67 -22.91
N PRO A 398 16.34 -1.86 -22.37
CA PRO A 398 15.65 -2.41 -21.23
C PRO A 398 16.02 -1.68 -19.93
N ILE A 399 15.02 -1.47 -19.08
CA ILE A 399 15.17 -0.92 -17.74
C ILE A 399 14.23 -1.64 -16.78
N THR A 400 14.71 -1.98 -15.60
CA THR A 400 13.90 -2.48 -14.50
C THR A 400 13.75 -1.36 -13.48
N LEU A 401 12.51 -0.94 -13.23
CA LEU A 401 12.20 0.02 -12.18
C LEU A 401 12.29 -0.66 -10.83
N GLU A 402 12.48 0.13 -9.78
CA GLU A 402 12.48 -0.37 -8.41
C GLU A 402 11.19 -1.15 -8.13
N SER A 403 11.34 -2.38 -7.64
CA SER A 403 10.22 -3.25 -7.32
C SER A 403 9.49 -2.76 -6.07
N MET A 404 8.18 -3.00 -6.01
CA MET A 404 7.40 -2.80 -4.81
C MET A 404 7.68 -3.94 -3.82
N GLU A 405 7.95 -3.59 -2.57
CA GLU A 405 8.05 -4.56 -1.48
C GLU A 405 6.66 -4.74 -0.86
N PHE A 406 6.27 -5.98 -0.64
CA PHE A 406 4.99 -6.31 -0.02
C PHE A 406 5.23 -7.02 1.31
N PRO A 407 4.46 -6.67 2.36
CA PRO A 407 4.57 -7.35 3.64
C PRO A 407 4.08 -8.80 3.54
N ASP A 408 4.68 -9.66 4.32
CA ASP A 408 4.24 -11.05 4.45
C ASP A 408 2.87 -11.14 5.14
N PRO A 409 2.01 -12.08 4.72
CA PRO A 409 0.73 -12.31 5.39
C PRO A 409 0.94 -12.83 6.81
N VAL A 410 0.12 -12.35 7.75
CA VAL A 410 0.27 -12.61 9.19
C VAL A 410 -0.77 -13.56 9.77
N ILE A 411 -1.88 -13.77 9.07
CA ILE A 411 -2.99 -14.65 9.50
C ILE A 411 -3.28 -15.69 8.43
N GLY A 412 -3.54 -16.93 8.84
CA GLY A 412 -3.92 -18.03 7.95
C GLY A 412 -5.30 -18.59 8.28
N LEU A 413 -5.97 -19.12 7.28
CA LEU A 413 -7.29 -19.76 7.36
C LEU A 413 -7.29 -21.03 6.53
N ALA A 414 -7.59 -22.17 7.15
CA ALA A 414 -7.79 -23.40 6.42
C ALA A 414 -9.12 -23.37 5.64
N VAL A 415 -9.09 -23.71 4.37
CA VAL A 415 -10.27 -23.76 3.51
C VAL A 415 -10.38 -25.11 2.83
N GLU A 416 -11.58 -25.66 2.81
CA GLU A 416 -11.89 -26.94 2.19
C GLU A 416 -13.11 -26.77 1.27
N PRO A 417 -13.08 -27.32 0.05
CA PRO A 417 -14.26 -27.29 -0.81
C PRO A 417 -15.36 -28.20 -0.24
N LYS A 418 -16.62 -27.76 -0.28
CA LYS A 418 -17.75 -28.57 0.18
C LYS A 418 -18.02 -29.80 -0.70
N THR A 419 -17.66 -29.73 -1.97
CA THR A 419 -17.86 -30.81 -2.93
C THR A 419 -16.61 -31.10 -3.74
N GLN A 420 -16.45 -32.33 -4.21
CA GLN A 420 -15.32 -32.73 -5.07
C GLN A 420 -15.24 -31.90 -6.38
N LYS A 421 -16.40 -31.47 -6.90
CA LYS A 421 -16.46 -30.63 -8.11
C LYS A 421 -15.89 -29.23 -7.90
N ASP A 422 -15.89 -28.76 -6.65
CA ASP A 422 -15.39 -27.43 -6.31
C ASP A 422 -13.89 -27.45 -6.08
N LEU A 423 -13.24 -28.63 -5.97
CA LEU A 423 -11.78 -28.73 -5.74
C LEU A 423 -10.96 -28.08 -6.87
N ASP A 424 -11.25 -28.44 -8.12
CA ASP A 424 -10.55 -27.88 -9.28
C ASP A 424 -10.84 -26.39 -9.44
N LYS A 425 -12.10 -26.00 -9.21
CA LYS A 425 -12.50 -24.59 -9.25
C LYS A 425 -11.82 -23.78 -8.15
N LEU A 426 -11.70 -24.34 -6.94
CA LEU A 426 -11.02 -23.70 -5.82
C LEU A 426 -9.57 -23.40 -6.16
N GLY A 427 -8.84 -24.37 -6.71
CA GLY A 427 -7.45 -24.19 -7.12
C GLY A 427 -7.28 -23.06 -8.15
N ILE A 428 -8.14 -23.02 -9.17
CA ILE A 428 -8.13 -21.98 -10.20
C ILE A 428 -8.47 -20.60 -9.61
N ALA A 429 -9.50 -20.53 -8.75
CA ALA A 429 -9.93 -19.29 -8.12
C ALA A 429 -8.84 -18.72 -7.19
N LEU A 430 -8.25 -19.58 -6.34
CA LEU A 430 -7.18 -19.19 -5.44
C LEU A 430 -5.93 -18.71 -6.19
N ALA A 431 -5.55 -19.36 -7.29
CA ALA A 431 -4.44 -18.94 -8.13
C ALA A 431 -4.69 -17.53 -8.72
N LYS A 432 -5.89 -17.25 -9.22
CA LYS A 432 -6.26 -15.92 -9.74
C LYS A 432 -6.23 -14.86 -8.65
N LEU A 433 -6.77 -15.14 -7.47
CA LEU A 433 -6.76 -14.20 -6.35
C LEU A 433 -5.33 -13.89 -5.87
N ALA A 434 -4.45 -14.90 -5.85
CA ALA A 434 -3.03 -14.71 -5.52
C ALA A 434 -2.24 -13.92 -6.60
N GLU A 435 -2.69 -13.96 -7.86
CA GLU A 435 -2.13 -13.09 -8.91
C GLU A 435 -2.55 -11.61 -8.75
N GLU A 436 -3.77 -11.39 -8.26
CA GLU A 436 -4.30 -10.03 -8.02
C GLU A 436 -3.67 -9.37 -6.80
N ASP A 437 -3.47 -10.14 -5.73
CA ASP A 437 -3.01 -9.65 -4.44
C ASP A 437 -1.72 -10.35 -3.99
N PRO A 438 -0.57 -9.67 -4.06
CA PRO A 438 0.71 -10.23 -3.65
C PRO A 438 0.83 -10.52 -2.15
N THR A 439 -0.05 -9.97 -1.30
CA THR A 439 -0.11 -10.26 0.14
C THR A 439 -1.02 -11.42 0.49
N PHE A 440 -1.72 -11.95 -0.50
CA PHE A 440 -2.51 -13.16 -0.37
C PHE A 440 -1.70 -14.37 -0.84
N THR A 441 -1.50 -15.34 0.04
CA THR A 441 -0.75 -16.56 -0.28
C THR A 441 -1.59 -17.81 -0.05
N VAL A 442 -1.30 -18.84 -0.83
CA VAL A 442 -1.97 -20.13 -0.76
C VAL A 442 -0.92 -21.21 -0.56
N LYS A 443 -1.05 -21.98 0.50
CA LYS A 443 -0.21 -23.16 0.77
C LYS A 443 -1.10 -24.39 0.85
N SER A 444 -0.79 -25.42 0.08
CA SER A 444 -1.44 -26.72 0.19
C SER A 444 -0.52 -27.67 0.95
N ASP A 445 -1.00 -28.19 2.05
CA ASP A 445 -0.31 -29.23 2.78
C ASP A 445 -0.56 -30.58 2.09
N HIS A 446 0.49 -31.16 1.53
CA HIS A 446 0.40 -32.43 0.83
C HIS A 446 0.14 -33.63 1.74
N GLU A 447 0.47 -33.52 3.04
CA GLU A 447 0.27 -34.59 4.01
C GLU A 447 -1.17 -34.62 4.55
N THR A 448 -1.72 -33.44 4.87
CA THR A 448 -3.08 -33.31 5.42
C THR A 448 -4.14 -33.09 4.34
N GLY A 449 -3.74 -32.72 3.11
CA GLY A 449 -4.64 -32.33 2.03
C GLY A 449 -5.35 -30.98 2.27
N GLN A 450 -4.99 -30.26 3.33
CA GLN A 450 -5.58 -28.97 3.66
C GLN A 450 -4.97 -27.84 2.81
N THR A 451 -5.83 -26.94 2.37
CA THR A 451 -5.39 -25.69 1.74
C THR A 451 -5.52 -24.55 2.75
N VAL A 452 -4.40 -23.91 3.04
CA VAL A 452 -4.34 -22.73 3.93
C VAL A 452 -4.18 -21.49 3.07
N ILE A 453 -5.10 -20.54 3.22
CA ILE A 453 -5.01 -19.21 2.65
C ILE A 453 -4.50 -18.25 3.72
N SER A 454 -3.58 -17.36 3.36
CA SER A 454 -3.02 -16.40 4.31
C SER A 454 -3.12 -14.98 3.78
N GLY A 455 -3.34 -14.01 4.68
CA GLY A 455 -3.56 -12.60 4.36
C GLY A 455 -3.17 -11.66 5.51
N MET A 456 -3.45 -10.37 5.34
CA MET A 456 -3.03 -9.30 6.24
C MET A 456 -3.93 -9.12 7.46
N GLY A 457 -5.16 -9.64 7.44
CA GLY A 457 -6.11 -9.50 8.54
C GLY A 457 -7.37 -10.34 8.34
N GLU A 458 -8.22 -10.40 9.37
CA GLU A 458 -9.48 -11.17 9.32
C GLU A 458 -10.41 -10.66 8.22
N LEU A 459 -10.57 -9.33 8.10
CA LEU A 459 -11.42 -8.74 7.07
C LEU A 459 -10.91 -9.04 5.66
N HIS A 460 -9.60 -9.04 5.46
CA HIS A 460 -8.98 -9.40 4.19
C HIS A 460 -9.38 -10.83 3.78
N LEU A 461 -9.20 -11.80 4.67
CA LEU A 461 -9.56 -13.20 4.39
C LEU A 461 -11.07 -13.41 4.23
N ASP A 462 -11.90 -12.70 5.00
CA ASP A 462 -13.35 -12.74 4.85
C ASP A 462 -13.81 -12.30 3.46
N ILE A 463 -13.18 -11.24 2.92
CA ILE A 463 -13.46 -10.75 1.57
C ILE A 463 -13.01 -11.78 0.52
N ILE A 464 -11.84 -12.37 0.67
CA ILE A 464 -11.36 -13.43 -0.22
C ILE A 464 -12.34 -14.60 -0.26
N VAL A 465 -12.80 -15.03 0.91
CA VAL A 465 -13.80 -16.11 1.02
C VAL A 465 -15.14 -15.74 0.38
N ASP A 466 -15.60 -14.53 0.58
CA ASP A 466 -16.82 -14.02 -0.04
C ASP A 466 -16.69 -13.95 -1.57
N ARG A 467 -15.54 -13.51 -2.09
CA ARG A 467 -15.21 -13.52 -3.52
C ARG A 467 -15.22 -14.93 -4.09
N LEU A 468 -14.65 -15.94 -3.39
CA LEU A 468 -14.70 -17.34 -3.81
C LEU A 468 -16.13 -17.81 -4.01
N ARG A 469 -17.04 -17.43 -3.13
CA ARG A 469 -18.46 -17.81 -3.22
C ARG A 469 -19.19 -17.06 -4.34
N ARG A 470 -19.09 -15.74 -4.41
CA ARG A 470 -19.90 -14.90 -5.30
C ARG A 470 -19.33 -14.81 -6.72
N GLU A 471 -18.02 -14.62 -6.87
CA GLU A 471 -17.40 -14.42 -8.18
C GLU A 471 -17.06 -15.76 -8.85
N PHE A 472 -16.56 -16.73 -8.07
CA PHE A 472 -16.09 -18.00 -8.61
C PHE A 472 -17.10 -19.15 -8.43
N GLY A 473 -18.17 -18.94 -7.66
CA GLY A 473 -19.19 -19.97 -7.40
C GLY A 473 -18.63 -21.19 -6.69
N VAL A 474 -17.69 -21.00 -5.76
CA VAL A 474 -17.05 -22.07 -4.98
C VAL A 474 -17.51 -22.00 -3.54
N ASP A 475 -18.24 -23.01 -3.10
CA ASP A 475 -18.61 -23.15 -1.69
C ASP A 475 -17.51 -23.84 -0.89
N ILE A 476 -17.09 -23.22 0.22
CA ILE A 476 -16.04 -23.72 1.09
C ILE A 476 -16.48 -23.82 2.55
N ASN A 477 -15.87 -24.76 3.27
CA ASN A 477 -15.83 -24.79 4.72
C ASN A 477 -14.59 -24.04 5.19
N GLN A 478 -14.72 -23.31 6.29
CA GLN A 478 -13.63 -22.51 6.88
C GLN A 478 -13.23 -23.16 8.20
N GLY A 479 -11.93 -23.30 8.42
CA GLY A 479 -11.35 -23.60 9.73
C GLY A 479 -11.27 -22.36 10.62
N ALA A 480 -10.73 -22.53 11.83
CA ALA A 480 -10.41 -21.40 12.69
C ALA A 480 -9.20 -20.62 12.15
N PRO A 481 -9.16 -19.28 12.30
CA PRO A 481 -7.97 -18.50 11.97
C PRO A 481 -6.75 -18.99 12.76
N GLN A 482 -5.60 -19.03 12.10
CA GLN A 482 -4.33 -19.44 12.68
C GLN A 482 -3.27 -18.35 12.46
N VAL A 483 -2.41 -18.19 13.42
CA VAL A 483 -1.28 -17.27 13.34
C VAL A 483 -0.18 -17.86 12.47
N ASN A 484 0.39 -17.08 11.59
CA ASN A 484 1.59 -17.47 10.83
C ASN A 484 2.83 -17.23 11.69
N TYR A 485 3.19 -18.25 12.45
CA TYR A 485 4.44 -18.25 13.19
C TYR A 485 5.64 -18.34 12.23
N LYS A 486 6.81 -17.91 12.72
CA LYS A 486 8.10 -18.07 12.02
C LYS A 486 9.10 -18.70 12.98
N GLU A 487 10.24 -19.17 12.45
CA GLU A 487 11.32 -19.71 13.25
C GLU A 487 12.59 -18.90 13.04
N ALA A 488 13.45 -18.85 14.07
CA ALA A 488 14.77 -18.24 13.96
C ALA A 488 15.77 -19.02 14.81
N ILE A 489 17.05 -18.92 14.47
CA ILE A 489 18.15 -19.41 15.33
C ILE A 489 18.76 -18.24 16.09
N THR A 490 19.29 -18.49 17.28
CA THR A 490 19.79 -17.44 18.18
C THR A 490 21.29 -17.43 18.36
N VAL A 491 21.97 -18.52 18.08
CA VAL A 491 23.42 -18.66 18.26
C VAL A 491 24.10 -19.26 17.04
N PRO A 492 25.33 -18.85 16.71
CA PRO A 492 26.09 -19.46 15.63
C PRO A 492 26.50 -20.88 15.96
N VAL A 493 26.44 -21.76 14.96
CA VAL A 493 26.87 -23.17 15.06
C VAL A 493 27.65 -23.58 13.82
N GLN A 494 28.85 -24.10 14.01
CA GLN A 494 29.60 -24.74 12.94
C GLN A 494 29.20 -26.23 12.85
N HIS A 495 28.94 -26.68 11.61
CA HIS A 495 28.51 -28.04 11.33
C HIS A 495 29.20 -28.58 10.09
N ARG A 496 29.57 -29.86 10.13
CA ARG A 496 29.99 -30.60 8.96
C ARG A 496 28.91 -31.61 8.58
N GLU A 497 28.49 -31.61 7.36
CA GLU A 497 27.50 -32.55 6.81
C GLU A 497 28.11 -33.33 5.68
N VAL A 498 27.84 -34.64 5.66
CA VAL A 498 28.34 -35.56 4.63
C VAL A 498 27.13 -36.30 4.04
N PHE A 499 26.86 -36.07 2.79
CA PHE A 499 25.89 -36.84 2.04
C PHE A 499 26.60 -37.89 1.19
N LYS A 500 26.26 -39.15 1.42
CA LYS A 500 26.80 -40.26 0.66
C LYS A 500 25.72 -41.30 0.41
N LYS A 501 25.39 -41.52 -0.86
CA LYS A 501 24.44 -42.56 -1.28
C LYS A 501 25.07 -43.42 -2.38
N GLN A 502 25.08 -44.74 -2.17
CA GLN A 502 25.66 -45.68 -3.11
C GLN A 502 24.56 -46.70 -3.49
N SER A 503 24.09 -46.66 -4.73
CA SER A 503 23.12 -47.61 -5.26
C SER A 503 23.62 -48.09 -6.62
N GLY A 504 24.17 -49.27 -6.69
CA GLY A 504 24.48 -50.07 -7.87
C GLY A 504 24.87 -49.32 -9.19
N GLY A 505 25.90 -48.45 -9.16
CA GLY A 505 26.32 -47.62 -10.28
C GLY A 505 27.13 -46.40 -9.80
N ARG A 506 26.98 -45.23 -10.46
CA ARG A 506 27.59 -43.96 -10.05
C ARG A 506 27.02 -43.52 -8.68
N GLY A 507 27.90 -43.38 -7.69
CA GLY A 507 27.51 -42.91 -6.36
C GLY A 507 27.11 -41.42 -6.32
N LYS A 508 26.63 -40.98 -5.18
CA LYS A 508 26.35 -39.57 -4.84
C LYS A 508 27.19 -39.19 -3.63
N PHE A 509 27.92 -38.09 -3.72
CA PHE A 509 28.77 -37.63 -2.64
C PHE A 509 28.81 -36.11 -2.56
N ALA A 510 28.62 -35.58 -1.38
CA ALA A 510 28.88 -34.18 -1.07
C ALA A 510 29.32 -34.09 0.44
N ASP A 511 30.24 -33.21 0.74
CA ASP A 511 30.72 -32.94 2.09
C ASP A 511 30.91 -31.42 2.21
N ILE A 512 30.26 -30.80 3.18
CA ILE A 512 30.33 -29.37 3.40
C ILE A 512 30.56 -29.05 4.87
N ILE A 513 31.37 -28.04 5.12
CA ILE A 513 31.59 -27.46 6.44
C ILE A 513 31.00 -26.06 6.41
N VAL A 514 29.93 -25.84 7.16
CA VAL A 514 29.20 -24.59 7.20
C VAL A 514 29.09 -24.04 8.62
N GLU A 515 28.98 -22.75 8.72
CA GLU A 515 28.54 -22.08 9.95
C GLU A 515 27.16 -21.45 9.66
N VAL A 516 26.17 -21.84 10.46
CA VAL A 516 24.85 -21.23 10.48
C VAL A 516 24.78 -20.24 11.63
N ALA A 517 24.29 -19.04 11.39
CA ALA A 517 24.19 -17.97 12.38
C ALA A 517 22.93 -17.14 12.14
N PRO A 518 22.45 -16.39 13.14
CA PRO A 518 21.46 -15.33 12.88
C PRO A 518 21.97 -14.40 11.78
N ALA A 519 21.08 -13.93 10.90
CA ALA A 519 21.42 -12.93 9.91
C ALA A 519 21.85 -11.62 10.58
N ASP A 520 22.64 -10.82 9.87
CA ASP A 520 23.04 -9.50 10.36
C ASP A 520 21.82 -8.59 10.47
N GLU A 521 21.86 -7.60 11.36
CA GLU A 521 20.75 -6.71 11.62
C GLU A 521 20.27 -6.01 10.34
N GLY A 522 18.97 -6.05 10.09
CA GLY A 522 18.35 -5.48 8.89
C GLY A 522 18.44 -6.34 7.62
N GLN A 523 19.06 -7.52 7.68
CA GLN A 523 19.12 -8.46 6.56
C GLN A 523 17.95 -9.44 6.60
N THR A 524 17.28 -9.63 5.47
CA THR A 524 16.20 -10.59 5.26
C THR A 524 16.61 -11.66 4.26
N GLY A 525 16.03 -12.87 4.37
CA GLY A 525 16.37 -13.98 3.51
C GLY A 525 17.68 -14.68 3.87
N LEU A 526 18.27 -15.37 2.91
CA LEU A 526 19.53 -16.07 3.08
C LEU A 526 20.73 -15.13 2.84
N GLN A 527 21.52 -14.88 3.86
CA GLN A 527 22.82 -14.22 3.75
C GLN A 527 23.89 -15.31 3.58
N PHE A 528 24.27 -15.57 2.33
CA PHE A 528 25.25 -16.61 2.00
C PHE A 528 26.64 -16.01 1.83
N ILE A 529 27.64 -16.58 2.51
CA ILE A 529 29.04 -16.15 2.46
C ILE A 529 29.90 -17.33 2.05
N ASP A 530 30.71 -17.13 1.01
CA ASP A 530 31.70 -18.10 0.54
C ASP A 530 33.09 -17.75 1.12
N GLU A 531 33.60 -18.59 2.04
CA GLU A 531 34.93 -18.50 2.61
C GLU A 531 35.84 -19.65 2.18
N VAL A 532 35.44 -20.45 1.17
CA VAL A 532 36.22 -21.61 0.72
C VAL A 532 37.59 -21.18 0.21
N LYS A 533 38.61 -21.76 0.77
CA LYS A 533 40.02 -21.53 0.38
C LYS A 533 40.56 -22.74 -0.36
N GLY A 534 41.39 -22.50 -1.39
CA GLY A 534 42.11 -23.57 -2.11
C GLY A 534 41.29 -24.38 -3.12
N GLY A 535 39.98 -24.03 -3.33
CA GLY A 535 39.16 -24.70 -4.35
C GLY A 535 38.69 -26.10 -3.99
N ASN A 536 38.63 -26.43 -2.68
CA ASN A 536 38.19 -27.74 -2.18
C ASN A 536 36.72 -28.02 -2.58
N VAL A 537 35.85 -27.00 -2.52
CA VAL A 537 34.51 -27.05 -3.16
C VAL A 537 34.62 -26.38 -4.51
N PRO A 538 34.36 -27.10 -5.62
CA PRO A 538 34.32 -26.49 -6.92
C PRO A 538 33.32 -25.35 -7.04
N LYS A 539 33.71 -24.25 -7.69
CA LYS A 539 32.85 -23.05 -7.82
C LYS A 539 31.49 -23.33 -8.43
N GLU A 540 31.39 -24.36 -9.28
CA GLU A 540 30.12 -24.78 -9.89
C GLU A 540 29.11 -25.40 -8.91
N PHE A 541 29.56 -25.86 -7.72
CA PHE A 541 28.69 -26.46 -6.69
C PHE A 541 28.27 -25.46 -5.60
N ILE A 542 28.97 -24.34 -5.46
CA ILE A 542 28.67 -23.30 -4.44
C ILE A 542 27.23 -22.75 -4.59
N PRO A 543 26.75 -22.43 -5.80
CA PRO A 543 25.34 -22.00 -5.97
C PRO A 543 24.32 -23.09 -5.61
N SER A 544 24.69 -24.37 -5.68
CA SER A 544 23.81 -25.48 -5.30
C SER A 544 23.71 -25.60 -3.78
N VAL A 545 24.79 -25.30 -3.05
CA VAL A 545 24.75 -25.20 -1.57
C VAL A 545 23.83 -24.06 -1.14
N GLU A 546 23.99 -22.86 -1.74
CA GLU A 546 23.12 -21.71 -1.47
C GLU A 546 21.65 -22.04 -1.74
N LYS A 547 21.36 -22.62 -2.90
CA LYS A 547 20.00 -23.05 -3.28
C LYS A 547 19.42 -24.06 -2.30
N GLY A 548 20.25 -25.00 -1.79
CA GLY A 548 19.86 -25.99 -0.80
C GLY A 548 19.41 -25.36 0.51
N PHE A 549 20.18 -24.42 1.05
CA PHE A 549 19.81 -23.66 2.25
C PHE A 549 18.56 -22.82 2.03
N LYS A 550 18.48 -22.08 0.91
CA LYS A 550 17.32 -21.26 0.59
C LYS A 550 16.03 -22.09 0.51
N SER A 551 16.09 -23.29 -0.06
CA SER A 551 14.92 -24.18 -0.10
C SER A 551 14.56 -24.77 1.27
N ALA A 552 15.55 -25.04 2.11
CA ALA A 552 15.35 -25.59 3.45
C ALA A 552 14.72 -24.57 4.43
N MET A 553 14.98 -23.28 4.24
CA MET A 553 14.42 -22.21 5.08
C MET A 553 12.89 -22.12 4.99
N ALA A 554 12.26 -22.67 3.96
CA ALA A 554 10.79 -22.70 3.84
C ALA A 554 10.11 -23.53 4.96
N ASN A 555 10.84 -24.48 5.55
CA ASN A 555 10.35 -25.34 6.62
C ASN A 555 11.38 -25.38 7.74
N GLY A 556 11.08 -24.76 8.86
CA GLY A 556 11.96 -24.72 10.05
C GLY A 556 12.10 -26.08 10.74
N VAL A 557 12.82 -26.08 11.84
CA VAL A 557 13.22 -27.30 12.56
C VAL A 557 12.46 -27.54 13.87
N LEU A 558 11.61 -26.59 14.30
CA LEU A 558 10.80 -26.73 15.53
C LEU A 558 9.39 -27.21 15.24
N ALA A 559 8.68 -26.48 14.39
CA ALA A 559 7.26 -26.68 14.10
C ALA A 559 6.97 -26.61 12.60
N GLY A 560 8.00 -26.53 11.76
CA GLY A 560 7.90 -26.48 10.31
C GLY A 560 7.54 -25.11 9.74
N TYR A 561 7.64 -24.04 10.54
CA TYR A 561 7.41 -22.69 10.07
C TYR A 561 8.65 -22.14 9.36
N GLU A 562 8.42 -21.19 8.45
CA GLU A 562 9.48 -20.56 7.68
C GLU A 562 10.53 -19.87 8.56
N VAL A 563 11.79 -19.99 8.16
CA VAL A 563 12.92 -19.22 8.73
C VAL A 563 13.15 -18.01 7.83
N PRO A 564 12.74 -16.79 8.22
CA PRO A 564 12.72 -15.61 7.34
C PRO A 564 14.11 -15.06 7.05
N SER A 565 15.08 -15.33 7.94
CA SER A 565 16.46 -14.83 7.80
C SER A 565 17.45 -15.81 8.39
N LEU A 566 18.55 -16.04 7.66
CA LEU A 566 19.61 -16.96 8.06
C LEU A 566 20.93 -16.52 7.43
N LYS A 567 22.01 -16.54 8.22
CA LYS A 567 23.36 -16.37 7.70
C LYS A 567 24.04 -17.72 7.61
N VAL A 568 24.56 -18.05 6.45
CA VAL A 568 25.30 -19.28 6.19
C VAL A 568 26.65 -18.94 5.61
N THR A 569 27.71 -19.35 6.30
CA THR A 569 29.09 -19.23 5.81
C THR A 569 29.59 -20.60 5.40
N LEU A 570 29.83 -20.81 4.11
CA LEU A 570 30.47 -22.02 3.60
C LEU A 570 31.98 -21.90 3.80
N LYS A 571 32.53 -22.73 4.72
CA LYS A 571 33.96 -22.65 5.12
C LYS A 571 34.84 -23.56 4.31
N ASP A 572 34.39 -24.80 4.05
CA ASP A 572 35.17 -25.80 3.33
C ASP A 572 34.30 -27.00 2.96
N GLY A 573 34.86 -27.96 2.22
CA GLY A 573 34.19 -29.22 1.90
C GLY A 573 34.89 -29.99 0.80
N PRO A 574 35.33 -31.25 1.01
CA PRO A 574 35.89 -32.06 -0.05
C PRO A 574 34.83 -32.55 -1.05
N PHE A 575 35.23 -32.76 -2.27
CA PHE A 575 34.39 -33.33 -3.34
C PHE A 575 35.02 -34.63 -3.88
N HIS A 576 34.19 -35.46 -4.52
CA HIS A 576 34.64 -36.66 -5.21
C HIS A 576 34.52 -36.46 -6.72
N PRO A 577 35.60 -36.64 -7.51
CA PRO A 577 35.60 -36.30 -8.95
C PRO A 577 34.52 -37.00 -9.79
N VAL A 578 34.03 -38.17 -9.35
CA VAL A 578 33.06 -38.99 -10.10
C VAL A 578 31.66 -38.89 -9.49
N ASP A 579 31.54 -38.87 -8.17
CA ASP A 579 30.28 -39.03 -7.41
C ASP A 579 29.69 -37.69 -6.95
N SER A 580 30.42 -36.58 -7.08
CA SER A 580 29.91 -35.26 -6.75
C SER A 580 29.18 -34.63 -7.92
N ASP A 581 28.03 -34.06 -7.67
CA ASP A 581 27.24 -33.27 -8.59
C ASP A 581 26.46 -32.18 -7.87
N GLN A 582 25.85 -31.27 -8.63
CA GLN A 582 25.07 -30.13 -8.09
C GLN A 582 23.95 -30.58 -7.16
N LEU A 583 23.23 -31.65 -7.53
CA LEU A 583 22.12 -32.18 -6.74
C LEU A 583 22.61 -32.74 -5.40
N SER A 584 23.75 -33.41 -5.38
CA SER A 584 24.33 -33.94 -4.13
C SER A 584 24.69 -32.84 -3.14
N PHE A 585 25.23 -31.70 -3.62
CA PHE A 585 25.52 -30.54 -2.79
C PHE A 585 24.23 -29.81 -2.33
N GLU A 586 23.18 -29.75 -3.17
CA GLU A 586 21.88 -29.19 -2.77
C GLU A 586 21.24 -30.04 -1.65
N ILE A 587 21.25 -31.37 -1.77
CA ILE A 587 20.74 -32.28 -0.73
C ILE A 587 21.58 -32.16 0.54
N CYS A 588 22.91 -32.18 0.43
CA CYS A 588 23.81 -32.04 1.59
C CYS A 588 23.55 -30.72 2.34
N ALA A 589 23.31 -29.62 1.64
CA ALA A 589 22.98 -28.33 2.23
C ALA A 589 21.64 -28.37 3.00
N ARG A 590 20.61 -29.02 2.45
CA ARG A 590 19.33 -29.22 3.15
C ARG A 590 19.50 -30.07 4.41
N MET A 591 20.31 -31.13 4.35
CA MET A 591 20.62 -31.95 5.53
C MET A 591 21.40 -31.13 6.58
N ALA A 592 22.39 -30.35 6.14
CA ALA A 592 23.17 -29.49 7.03
C ALA A 592 22.27 -28.49 7.77
N PHE A 593 21.28 -27.88 7.09
CA PHE A 593 20.29 -27.02 7.74
C PHE A 593 19.52 -27.77 8.84
N ARG A 594 19.01 -28.96 8.53
CA ARG A 594 18.23 -29.79 9.46
C ARG A 594 19.03 -30.26 10.69
N HIS A 595 20.34 -30.51 10.54
CA HIS A 595 21.19 -30.98 11.61
C HIS A 595 21.90 -29.87 12.40
N ALA A 596 22.14 -28.72 11.76
CA ALA A 596 22.81 -27.59 12.43
C ALA A 596 21.83 -26.68 13.18
N CYS A 597 20.68 -26.31 12.54
CA CYS A 597 19.74 -25.37 13.14
C CYS A 597 19.14 -25.81 14.49
N PRO A 598 18.84 -27.11 14.76
CA PRO A 598 18.42 -27.53 16.09
C PRO A 598 19.46 -27.27 17.20
N LYS A 599 20.76 -27.27 16.86
CA LYS A 599 21.86 -26.97 17.78
C LYS A 599 22.07 -25.48 18.01
N ALA A 600 21.53 -24.65 17.14
CA ALA A 600 21.64 -23.19 17.13
C ALA A 600 20.59 -22.48 18.01
N LYS A 601 20.01 -23.19 18.98
CA LYS A 601 18.95 -22.73 19.89
C LYS A 601 17.82 -22.06 19.11
N PRO A 602 17.08 -22.82 18.30
CA PRO A 602 15.98 -22.29 17.53
C PRO A 602 14.86 -21.78 18.44
N VAL A 603 14.20 -20.71 18.04
CA VAL A 603 13.07 -20.07 18.72
C VAL A 603 11.90 -19.90 17.76
N LEU A 604 10.69 -19.91 18.33
CA LEU A 604 9.47 -19.61 17.61
C LEU A 604 9.19 -18.11 17.68
N LEU A 605 8.82 -17.51 16.57
CA LEU A 605 8.46 -16.10 16.45
C LEU A 605 6.97 -15.95 16.19
N GLU A 606 6.33 -14.98 16.86
CA GLU A 606 4.93 -14.60 16.64
C GLU A 606 4.82 -13.17 16.10
N PRO A 607 3.82 -12.89 15.27
CA PRO A 607 3.58 -11.52 14.79
C PRO A 607 3.04 -10.65 15.91
N ILE A 608 3.68 -9.51 16.12
CA ILE A 608 3.27 -8.46 17.02
C ILE A 608 2.59 -7.37 16.22
N MET A 609 1.40 -6.99 16.68
CA MET A 609 0.58 -5.96 16.07
C MET A 609 0.71 -4.65 16.83
N SER A 610 0.84 -3.55 16.10
CA SER A 610 0.63 -2.21 16.64
C SER A 610 -0.87 -1.96 16.71
N LEU A 611 -1.40 -1.92 17.92
CA LEU A 611 -2.80 -1.67 18.20
C LEU A 611 -2.98 -0.26 18.74
N GLU A 612 -3.94 0.46 18.17
CA GLU A 612 -4.37 1.75 18.67
C GLU A 612 -5.88 1.70 18.96
N VAL A 613 -6.24 2.10 20.16
CA VAL A 613 -7.64 2.14 20.62
C VAL A 613 -8.01 3.56 20.96
N VAL A 614 -9.05 4.08 20.31
CA VAL A 614 -9.65 5.38 20.61
C VAL A 614 -10.91 5.14 21.45
N THR A 615 -10.96 5.72 22.66
CA THR A 615 -12.01 5.45 23.64
C THR A 615 -12.33 6.69 24.47
N PRO A 616 -13.59 6.86 24.97
CA PRO A 616 -13.85 7.79 26.06
C PRO A 616 -13.03 7.45 27.31
N GLU A 617 -12.70 8.46 28.11
CA GLU A 617 -11.86 8.32 29.31
C GLU A 617 -12.37 7.26 30.31
N ASP A 618 -13.69 7.16 30.46
CA ASP A 618 -14.34 6.24 31.40
C ASP A 618 -13.99 4.75 31.14
N TYR A 619 -13.68 4.37 29.93
CA TYR A 619 -13.39 2.97 29.57
C TYR A 619 -11.90 2.67 29.42
N MET A 620 -11.02 3.68 29.52
CA MET A 620 -9.57 3.51 29.28
C MET A 620 -8.95 2.48 30.23
N GLY A 621 -9.33 2.51 31.52
CA GLY A 621 -8.80 1.57 32.53
C GLY A 621 -9.13 0.12 32.22
N ASP A 622 -10.35 -0.17 31.83
CA ASP A 622 -10.80 -1.52 31.49
C ASP A 622 -10.14 -2.03 30.22
N ILE A 623 -9.94 -1.15 29.23
CA ILE A 623 -9.26 -1.46 27.96
C ILE A 623 -7.79 -1.78 28.23
N VAL A 624 -7.09 -0.95 28.99
CA VAL A 624 -5.68 -1.22 29.38
C VAL A 624 -5.58 -2.53 30.16
N GLY A 625 -6.51 -2.80 31.07
CA GLY A 625 -6.57 -4.05 31.82
C GLY A 625 -6.79 -5.28 30.92
N ASP A 626 -7.62 -5.17 29.88
CA ASP A 626 -7.84 -6.25 28.92
C ASP A 626 -6.61 -6.46 28.02
N LEU A 627 -5.96 -5.38 27.55
CA LEU A 627 -4.74 -5.47 26.75
C LEU A 627 -3.61 -6.14 27.51
N ASN A 628 -3.44 -5.81 28.80
CA ASN A 628 -2.44 -6.47 29.64
C ASN A 628 -2.72 -7.97 29.82
N ARG A 629 -3.97 -8.37 29.93
CA ARG A 629 -4.36 -9.81 29.96
C ARG A 629 -4.02 -10.52 28.66
N ARG A 630 -4.04 -9.82 27.52
CA ARG A 630 -3.69 -10.31 26.18
C ARG A 630 -2.20 -10.19 25.88
N ARG A 631 -1.35 -10.14 26.87
CA ARG A 631 0.11 -9.95 26.73
C ARG A 631 0.48 -8.65 25.95
N GLY A 632 -0.44 -7.68 25.91
CA GLY A 632 -0.19 -6.40 25.28
C GLY A 632 0.75 -5.53 26.09
N GLN A 633 1.66 -4.86 25.42
CA GLN A 633 2.55 -3.86 26.02
C GLN A 633 2.07 -2.47 25.62
N VAL A 634 1.46 -1.74 26.55
CA VAL A 634 1.04 -0.36 26.32
C VAL A 634 2.28 0.52 26.16
N THR A 635 2.40 1.20 25.01
CA THR A 635 3.54 2.04 24.64
C THR A 635 3.30 3.51 24.86
N ALA A 636 2.04 3.96 24.66
CA ALA A 636 1.64 5.35 24.86
C ALA A 636 0.16 5.47 25.22
N MET A 637 -0.15 6.53 25.94
CA MET A 637 -1.52 6.96 26.23
C MET A 637 -1.62 8.45 25.93
N ASP A 638 -2.30 8.78 24.84
CA ASP A 638 -2.47 10.14 24.38
C ASP A 638 -3.89 10.63 24.68
N SER A 639 -4.11 11.93 24.69
CA SER A 639 -5.43 12.54 24.82
C SER A 639 -5.74 13.41 23.63
N THR A 640 -6.97 13.28 23.13
CA THR A 640 -7.53 14.17 22.13
C THR A 640 -8.82 14.78 22.67
N VAL A 641 -9.41 15.73 21.96
CA VAL A 641 -10.64 16.39 22.42
C VAL A 641 -11.77 15.36 22.54
N GLY A 642 -12.17 15.07 23.79
CA GLY A 642 -13.27 14.15 24.12
C GLY A 642 -12.95 12.65 24.03
N ALA A 643 -11.67 12.25 23.78
CA ALA A 643 -11.27 10.86 23.73
C ALA A 643 -9.83 10.63 24.22
N ARG A 644 -9.56 9.39 24.60
CA ARG A 644 -8.22 8.87 24.93
C ARG A 644 -7.76 7.90 23.86
N ILE A 645 -6.47 7.90 23.57
CA ILE A 645 -5.83 7.02 22.60
C ILE A 645 -4.87 6.13 23.36
N VAL A 646 -5.09 4.83 23.33
CA VAL A 646 -4.20 3.82 23.91
C VAL A 646 -3.45 3.13 22.76
N LYS A 647 -2.12 3.24 22.77
CA LYS A 647 -1.23 2.54 21.81
C LYS A 647 -0.57 1.37 22.53
N ALA A 648 -0.58 0.21 21.90
CA ALA A 648 0.03 -0.99 22.47
C ALA A 648 0.59 -1.90 21.39
N PHE A 649 1.66 -2.64 21.72
CA PHE A 649 2.08 -3.81 20.98
C PHE A 649 1.40 -5.04 21.54
N VAL A 650 0.74 -5.83 20.69
CA VAL A 650 -0.05 -6.98 21.10
C VAL A 650 0.24 -8.17 20.19
N PRO A 651 0.39 -9.40 20.75
CA PRO A 651 0.52 -10.59 19.91
C PRO A 651 -0.78 -10.88 19.17
N LEU A 652 -0.69 -11.17 17.88
CA LEU A 652 -1.87 -11.46 17.05
C LEU A 652 -2.70 -12.63 17.57
N ALA A 653 -2.03 -13.64 18.13
CA ALA A 653 -2.69 -14.82 18.72
C ALA A 653 -3.73 -14.48 19.80
N GLU A 654 -3.51 -13.38 20.54
CA GLU A 654 -4.39 -12.92 21.62
C GLU A 654 -5.50 -11.94 21.12
N GLN A 655 -5.50 -11.61 19.83
CA GLN A 655 -6.38 -10.58 19.29
C GLN A 655 -7.62 -11.12 18.58
N PHE A 656 -7.71 -12.42 18.34
CA PHE A 656 -8.92 -13.00 17.74
C PHE A 656 -10.16 -12.68 18.56
N GLY A 657 -11.17 -12.11 17.90
CA GLY A 657 -12.40 -11.67 18.55
C GLY A 657 -12.28 -10.41 19.42
N TYR A 658 -11.13 -9.73 19.45
CA TYR A 658 -10.90 -8.52 20.26
C TYR A 658 -11.93 -7.42 20.02
N VAL A 659 -12.31 -7.17 18.77
CA VAL A 659 -13.29 -6.12 18.40
C VAL A 659 -14.63 -6.33 19.13
N THR A 660 -15.08 -7.57 19.28
CA THR A 660 -16.31 -7.90 20.02
C THR A 660 -16.17 -7.61 21.50
N VAL A 661 -15.03 -7.97 22.10
CA VAL A 661 -14.74 -7.70 23.52
C VAL A 661 -14.62 -6.19 23.75
N LEU A 662 -13.92 -5.47 22.87
CA LEU A 662 -13.78 -4.01 22.94
C LEU A 662 -15.14 -3.31 22.88
N ARG A 663 -16.04 -3.73 21.99
CA ARG A 663 -17.41 -3.21 21.92
C ARG A 663 -18.19 -3.45 23.21
N THR A 664 -18.02 -4.62 23.82
CA THR A 664 -18.67 -4.96 25.09
C THR A 664 -18.15 -4.09 26.24
N ILE A 665 -16.83 -3.95 26.38
CA ILE A 665 -16.18 -3.14 27.42
C ILE A 665 -16.58 -1.66 27.29
N SER A 666 -16.58 -1.14 26.08
CA SER A 666 -16.79 0.29 25.80
C SER A 666 -18.23 0.67 25.48
N SER A 667 -19.19 -0.25 25.63
CA SER A 667 -20.58 -0.04 25.20
C SER A 667 -20.70 0.44 23.76
N GLY A 668 -19.83 -0.06 22.88
CA GLY A 668 -19.75 0.30 21.46
C GLY A 668 -19.11 1.66 21.17
N ARG A 669 -18.53 2.35 22.17
CA ARG A 669 -17.99 3.71 22.02
C ARG A 669 -16.50 3.76 21.69
N ALA A 670 -15.77 2.65 21.83
CA ALA A 670 -14.37 2.57 21.43
C ALA A 670 -14.22 2.00 20.02
N THR A 671 -13.21 2.49 19.32
CA THR A 671 -12.77 1.95 18.02
C THR A 671 -11.32 1.51 18.13
N SER A 672 -10.93 0.50 17.37
CA SER A 672 -9.57 0.02 17.34
C SER A 672 -9.05 -0.09 15.90
N THR A 673 -7.76 0.18 15.75
CA THR A 673 -7.00 -0.01 14.52
C THR A 673 -5.80 -0.88 14.85
N MET A 674 -5.55 -1.91 14.07
CA MET A 674 -4.48 -2.86 14.29
C MET A 674 -3.69 -3.08 13.00
N THR A 675 -2.37 -2.89 13.06
CA THR A 675 -1.46 -3.09 11.94
C THR A 675 -0.32 -4.02 12.35
N PHE A 676 0.20 -4.82 11.41
CA PHE A 676 1.41 -5.58 11.66
C PHE A 676 2.59 -4.63 11.91
N ASP A 677 3.41 -4.94 12.92
CA ASP A 677 4.62 -4.17 13.25
C ASP A 677 5.88 -5.02 13.04
N HIS A 678 6.07 -6.06 13.84
CA HIS A 678 7.25 -6.92 13.78
C HIS A 678 6.97 -8.34 14.27
N TYR A 679 7.95 -9.23 14.11
CA TYR A 679 7.96 -10.53 14.76
C TYR A 679 8.78 -10.49 16.05
N ALA A 680 8.29 -11.14 17.11
CA ALA A 680 8.98 -11.28 18.38
C ALA A 680 8.98 -12.73 18.87
N GLU A 681 9.92 -13.07 19.76
CA GLU A 681 10.03 -14.41 20.30
C GLU A 681 8.80 -14.77 21.16
N VAL A 682 8.25 -15.96 20.91
CA VAL A 682 7.15 -16.52 21.70
C VAL A 682 7.68 -16.94 23.06
N PRO A 683 7.01 -16.61 24.19
CA PRO A 683 7.39 -17.10 25.50
C PRO A 683 7.54 -18.63 25.56
N ALA A 684 8.59 -19.14 26.15
CA ALA A 684 8.96 -20.55 26.10
C ALA A 684 7.85 -21.53 26.55
N SER A 685 6.99 -21.12 27.50
CA SER A 685 5.82 -21.91 27.93
C SER A 685 4.78 -22.08 26.84
N LEU A 686 4.52 -21.03 26.07
CA LEU A 686 3.56 -21.05 24.95
C LEU A 686 4.16 -21.71 23.71
N ALA A 687 5.44 -21.46 23.44
CA ALA A 687 6.14 -22.07 22.31
C ALA A 687 6.07 -23.60 22.36
N LYS A 688 6.20 -24.20 23.53
CA LYS A 688 6.09 -25.64 23.73
C LYS A 688 4.73 -26.18 23.31
N ASP A 689 3.64 -25.54 23.72
CA ASP A 689 2.29 -25.93 23.36
C ASP A 689 2.03 -25.81 21.86
N ILE A 690 2.56 -24.75 21.22
CA ILE A 690 2.42 -24.54 19.78
C ILE A 690 3.17 -25.60 19.00
N ILE A 691 4.41 -25.92 19.41
CA ILE A 691 5.24 -26.97 18.78
C ILE A 691 4.57 -28.33 18.92
N GLU A 692 4.04 -28.69 20.10
CA GLU A 692 3.33 -29.95 20.32
C GLU A 692 2.05 -30.05 19.44
N LYS A 693 1.30 -28.95 19.34
CA LYS A 693 0.07 -28.90 18.51
C LYS A 693 0.35 -28.95 17.02
N SER A 694 1.49 -28.46 16.56
CA SER A 694 1.86 -28.50 15.13
C SER A 694 1.98 -29.93 14.61
N GLY A 695 2.32 -30.88 15.48
CA GLY A 695 2.55 -32.28 15.10
C GLY A 695 3.71 -32.47 14.11
N TYR A 696 4.47 -31.41 13.84
CA TYR A 696 5.54 -31.42 12.85
C TYR A 696 6.70 -32.31 13.33
N LYS A 697 7.11 -33.18 12.42
CA LYS A 697 8.34 -33.95 12.57
C LYS A 697 9.28 -33.57 11.45
N VAL A 698 10.52 -33.26 11.77
CA VAL A 698 11.53 -32.97 10.74
C VAL A 698 11.64 -34.18 9.81
N PRO A 699 11.36 -34.02 8.51
CA PRO A 699 11.44 -35.16 7.59
C PRO A 699 12.86 -35.74 7.55
N GLU A 700 12.98 -37.06 7.72
CA GLU A 700 14.24 -37.79 7.45
C GLU A 700 14.32 -37.98 5.92
N GLU A 701 15.37 -37.49 5.29
CA GLU A 701 15.64 -37.79 3.87
C GLU A 701 16.15 -39.22 3.77
N GLU A 702 15.43 -40.08 3.02
CA GLU A 702 15.86 -41.43 2.64
C GLU A 702 17.04 -41.43 1.64
#